data_94b1e3de47e0acbef26a026e9882be87
#
_entry.id   94b1e3de47e0acbef26a026e9882be87
#
_cell.length_a   1.000
_cell.length_b   1.000
_cell.length_c   1.000
_cell.angle_alpha   90.00
_cell.angle_beta   90.00
_cell.angle_gamma   90.00
#
_symmetry.space_group_name_H-M   'P 1'
#
loop_
_entity.id
_entity.type
_entity.pdbx_description
1 polymer ?
#
loop_
_entity_poly.entity_id
_entity_poly.type
_entity_poly.pdbx_seq_one_letter_code
_entity_poly.pdbx_strand_id
1 'polypeptide(L)'
;MANRTRFTRGVCKLLAMGMALSVLVPAGLRAEAATGLSQQEFDQLVSSYTISGDAVKYQDYAASHAQHRPQAELRVEGRDFVRYEQQGQPALPEYREDYQGMEGTSVLTTEDSLIEYAFQVEEAGFYDLSLLYYPVPGKNSAIQRSIFLDGQLPYEELSLVEFQRIWRMDVTDSYVNAEGVTLRSWGKDNQGNDLKPGCVEAPEWIESSLYDSQGYVTTQLSLYLTPGVHTVSLVGLREPLLIRWLRLSNRVSVEDYQTVKDAWDSAGARDTTGHVVRIEAENAARTSSQMLYAKQDQSSPAVYPASAKELLNNTIGGESWRLNGQWIEWEFDVPEDGYYHIALVDKQNFVKGIYVSRRITIDGAAPFAELLNYGFSYSSNWRKDILSDKQGSAYRFYLDAGKHTIRMEVVLGEFSDIISDVQDCVTQLNSIYRSVIRITGVAPDQYRDYEIERNLPELEGQLIQVRQELDSAIANLLDLIGNNSDKEAVLITMRDQLDELIYDQERFTEVLATYKVNVRATANWITQVISQPLQLDRLYVYSPGSEIRVEKIGFWAGLWHEICRLFYSFVIDYNQIGNVSKEDSSAITLWIGTGRDQANVIKSMIDATFTPQTGINVNVQLVDMNTLLRATLAGQGPDVAIQVPNTNGAAGAVLNSGNDSAVNYGIRNAVVDLTQFSDYGQVVERFSESALVQLGFHGAAYGLPETQTFPMMFYRKDILMELGLEVPQTWDDVKVAMTVLAKNQMEFGMLPSEQVFAMLLYQNGGAYYNQDGSHSALDSDQAINSFKQYCEYYTDYKLDKETSVDQRFRTGECPIIIADYTLYNNLQVSAPDIDGLWSIAPVPGTRKADGTIDRSVGSTGLTSLIMSATTEPEACWEFLKWWTSDDVQTNFGYEMESPQGKAGRVPTANLEAFQKLAWKATDMDALLEQYRWVKGIPQVPGGYYSWRNVNNAFYTVTTDTDFASPREELMDKVVLINEELHYKWDEFALVSTGREGA
;
A
#
# COMPACT_ATOMS: atom_id res chain seq x y z
N MET A 1 -23.92 -14.95 -26.86
CA MET A 1 -23.33 -16.10 -27.59
C MET A 1 -22.70 -15.76 -28.94
N ALA A 2 -23.21 -14.88 -29.79
CA ALA A 2 -22.61 -14.61 -31.09
C ALA A 2 -21.40 -13.66 -31.11
N ASN A 3 -21.16 -12.86 -30.07
CA ASN A 3 -20.01 -11.95 -30.00
C ASN A 3 -18.80 -12.53 -29.27
N ARG A 4 -18.97 -13.49 -28.35
CA ARG A 4 -17.84 -14.21 -27.70
C ARG A 4 -16.94 -14.93 -28.72
N THR A 5 -17.51 -15.48 -29.79
CA THR A 5 -16.75 -16.16 -30.84
C THR A 5 -15.98 -15.24 -31.80
N ARG A 6 -16.18 -13.93 -31.73
CA ARG A 6 -15.42 -13.00 -32.61
C ARG A 6 -14.15 -12.46 -31.93
N PHE A 7 -14.16 -12.26 -30.61
CA PHE A 7 -12.99 -11.75 -29.85
C PHE A 7 -11.94 -12.86 -29.70
N THR A 8 -12.35 -14.06 -29.28
CA THR A 8 -11.47 -15.24 -29.26
C THR A 8 -10.91 -15.58 -30.63
N ARG A 9 -11.66 -15.35 -31.72
CA ARG A 9 -11.14 -15.50 -33.08
C ARG A 9 -10.18 -14.38 -33.51
N GLY A 10 -10.22 -13.20 -32.90
CA GLY A 10 -9.26 -12.10 -33.13
C GLY A 10 -7.90 -12.41 -32.50
N VAL A 11 -7.91 -12.81 -31.25
CA VAL A 11 -6.68 -13.16 -30.48
C VAL A 11 -6.07 -14.45 -31.04
N CYS A 12 -6.87 -15.46 -31.33
CA CYS A 12 -6.37 -16.68 -32.00
C CYS A 12 -5.88 -16.42 -33.44
N LYS A 13 -6.37 -15.37 -34.15
CA LYS A 13 -5.83 -15.03 -35.46
C LYS A 13 -4.52 -14.26 -35.41
N LEU A 14 -4.29 -13.44 -34.35
CA LEU A 14 -2.99 -12.82 -34.08
C LEU A 14 -1.96 -13.87 -33.67
N LEU A 15 -2.33 -14.82 -32.81
CA LEU A 15 -1.49 -15.96 -32.44
C LEU A 15 -1.22 -16.88 -33.65
N ALA A 16 -2.21 -17.13 -34.52
CA ALA A 16 -2.03 -17.91 -35.74
C ALA A 16 -1.22 -17.18 -36.82
N MET A 17 -1.20 -15.84 -36.86
CA MET A 17 -0.32 -15.09 -37.75
C MET A 17 1.14 -15.05 -37.28
N GLY A 18 1.40 -15.04 -35.99
CA GLY A 18 2.74 -15.20 -35.44
C GLY A 18 3.34 -16.59 -35.73
N MET A 19 2.54 -17.65 -35.61
CA MET A 19 2.96 -19.02 -35.94
C MET A 19 3.10 -19.32 -37.42
N ALA A 20 2.44 -18.54 -38.31
CA ALA A 20 2.51 -18.77 -39.76
C ALA A 20 3.73 -18.12 -40.43
N LEU A 21 4.44 -17.20 -39.78
CA LEU A 21 5.68 -16.60 -40.29
C LEU A 21 6.96 -17.34 -39.84
N SER A 22 6.88 -18.33 -38.95
CA SER A 22 8.04 -19.09 -38.48
C SER A 22 8.38 -20.36 -39.30
N VAL A 23 7.69 -20.65 -40.41
CA VAL A 23 7.83 -21.91 -41.13
C VAL A 23 8.76 -21.84 -42.38
N LEU A 24 9.50 -20.79 -42.61
CA LEU A 24 10.41 -20.69 -43.76
C LEU A 24 11.77 -20.08 -43.41
N VAL A 25 12.59 -20.80 -42.61
CA VAL A 25 14.03 -20.52 -42.51
C VAL A 25 14.81 -21.84 -42.44
N PRO A 26 15.96 -21.95 -43.16
CA PRO A 26 16.68 -23.23 -43.31
C PRO A 26 17.43 -23.61 -42.01
N ALA A 27 17.49 -24.90 -41.78
CA ALA A 27 18.18 -25.50 -40.64
C ALA A 27 19.63 -25.06 -40.56
N GLY A 28 20.01 -24.29 -39.51
CA GLY A 28 21.40 -23.89 -39.25
C GLY A 28 21.60 -22.68 -38.35
N LEU A 29 20.54 -21.98 -37.95
CA LEU A 29 20.60 -20.83 -37.08
C LEU A 29 19.87 -21.11 -35.76
N ARG A 30 20.54 -20.89 -34.67
CA ARG A 30 19.92 -20.82 -33.36
C ARG A 30 18.83 -19.71 -33.39
N ALA A 31 17.70 -20.06 -33.74
CA ALA A 31 16.54 -19.27 -33.43
C ALA A 31 15.67 -20.22 -32.68
N GLU A 32 14.93 -19.85 -31.96
CA GLU A 32 13.81 -19.27 -32.19
C GLU A 32 12.71 -19.55 -31.30
N ALA A 33 12.96 -19.40 -30.07
CA ALA A 33 11.94 -19.57 -29.10
C ALA A 33 11.39 -18.23 -28.58
N ALA A 34 11.84 -17.09 -29.08
CA ALA A 34 11.28 -15.80 -28.64
C ALA A 34 9.81 -15.70 -28.98
N THR A 35 8.96 -15.37 -28.01
CA THR A 35 7.50 -15.30 -28.19
C THR A 35 7.06 -14.17 -29.13
N GLY A 36 7.89 -13.14 -29.28
CA GLY A 36 7.60 -11.96 -30.10
C GLY A 36 6.60 -10.98 -29.47
N LEU A 37 6.02 -11.28 -28.29
CA LEU A 37 5.11 -10.38 -27.59
C LEU A 37 5.89 -9.26 -26.88
N SER A 38 5.48 -8.01 -27.04
CA SER A 38 6.03 -6.86 -26.33
C SER A 38 5.59 -6.83 -24.86
N GLN A 39 6.26 -6.04 -24.03
CA GLN A 39 5.85 -5.84 -22.62
C GLN A 39 4.38 -5.42 -22.52
N GLN A 40 3.95 -4.50 -23.36
CA GLN A 40 2.56 -4.03 -23.38
C GLN A 40 1.56 -5.16 -23.74
N GLU A 41 1.92 -6.06 -24.64
CA GLU A 41 1.08 -7.20 -25.00
C GLU A 41 1.01 -8.21 -23.84
N PHE A 42 2.10 -8.42 -23.10
CA PHE A 42 2.07 -9.22 -21.89
C PHE A 42 1.19 -8.60 -20.81
N ASP A 43 1.28 -7.29 -20.57
CA ASP A 43 0.42 -6.58 -19.61
C ASP A 43 -1.06 -6.68 -19.99
N GLN A 44 -1.37 -6.58 -21.28
CA GLN A 44 -2.71 -6.79 -21.79
C GLN A 44 -3.18 -8.24 -21.58
N LEU A 45 -2.29 -9.20 -21.73
CA LEU A 45 -2.61 -10.61 -21.52
C LEU A 45 -2.96 -10.88 -20.05
N VAL A 46 -2.14 -10.42 -19.10
CA VAL A 46 -2.43 -10.48 -17.65
C VAL A 46 -3.79 -9.83 -17.36
N SER A 47 -3.99 -8.62 -17.86
CA SER A 47 -5.25 -7.89 -17.68
C SER A 47 -6.44 -8.66 -18.24
N SER A 48 -6.31 -9.29 -19.40
CA SER A 48 -7.40 -10.07 -20.01
C SER A 48 -7.74 -11.33 -19.19
N TYR A 49 -6.76 -12.03 -18.69
CA TYR A 49 -6.96 -13.21 -17.82
C TYR A 49 -7.64 -12.82 -16.50
N THR A 50 -7.16 -11.77 -15.84
CA THR A 50 -7.74 -11.27 -14.59
C THR A 50 -9.20 -10.83 -14.78
N ILE A 51 -9.52 -10.18 -15.91
CA ILE A 51 -10.85 -9.67 -16.19
C ILE A 51 -11.83 -10.78 -16.58
N SER A 52 -11.39 -11.77 -17.40
CA SER A 52 -12.25 -12.86 -17.84
C SER A 52 -12.58 -13.84 -16.73
N GLY A 53 -11.77 -13.87 -15.66
CA GLY A 53 -11.81 -14.92 -14.65
C GLY A 53 -11.46 -16.30 -15.21
N ASP A 54 -10.87 -16.34 -16.40
CA ASP A 54 -10.44 -17.58 -17.07
C ASP A 54 -9.01 -17.99 -16.66
N ALA A 55 -8.36 -17.20 -15.79
CA ALA A 55 -7.06 -17.55 -15.24
C ALA A 55 -7.17 -18.83 -14.41
N VAL A 56 -6.35 -19.82 -14.76
CA VAL A 56 -6.28 -21.08 -14.02
C VAL A 56 -5.47 -20.82 -12.75
N LYS A 57 -5.96 -21.24 -11.57
CA LYS A 57 -5.17 -21.23 -10.35
C LYS A 57 -4.10 -22.31 -10.37
N TYR A 58 -3.00 -22.09 -9.63
CA TYR A 58 -1.89 -23.08 -9.58
C TYR A 58 -2.36 -24.47 -9.12
N GLN A 59 -3.30 -24.57 -8.19
CA GLN A 59 -3.83 -25.84 -7.72
C GLN A 59 -4.50 -26.64 -8.83
N ASP A 60 -5.34 -25.99 -9.65
CA ASP A 60 -6.01 -26.61 -10.80
C ASP A 60 -5.01 -26.94 -11.91
N TYR A 61 -4.05 -26.03 -12.16
CA TYR A 61 -2.96 -26.29 -13.09
C TYR A 61 -2.15 -27.50 -12.67
N ALA A 62 -1.77 -27.58 -11.40
CA ALA A 62 -1.02 -28.71 -10.88
C ALA A 62 -1.85 -30.02 -10.93
N ALA A 63 -3.13 -29.97 -10.61
CA ALA A 63 -4.03 -31.12 -10.67
C ALA A 63 -4.28 -31.64 -12.11
N SER A 64 -4.23 -30.75 -13.11
CA SER A 64 -4.48 -31.10 -14.52
C SER A 64 -3.28 -31.78 -15.21
N HIS A 65 -2.09 -31.80 -14.58
CA HIS A 65 -0.88 -32.38 -15.15
C HIS A 65 -0.38 -33.60 -14.36
N ALA A 66 0.38 -34.45 -15.04
CA ALA A 66 1.01 -35.60 -14.37
C ALA A 66 1.99 -35.16 -13.28
N GLN A 67 1.88 -35.73 -12.08
CA GLN A 67 2.68 -35.39 -10.89
C GLN A 67 4.12 -35.92 -10.96
N HIS A 68 4.69 -35.97 -12.15
CA HIS A 68 6.07 -36.39 -12.35
C HIS A 68 7.04 -35.24 -12.17
N ARG A 69 8.17 -35.47 -11.46
CA ARG A 69 9.22 -34.48 -11.23
C ARG A 69 10.56 -35.05 -11.68
N PRO A 70 11.08 -34.64 -12.86
CA PRO A 70 12.35 -35.14 -13.38
C PRO A 70 13.52 -34.78 -12.46
N GLN A 71 14.51 -35.67 -12.39
CA GLN A 71 15.77 -35.46 -11.63
C GLN A 71 16.80 -34.66 -12.45
N ALA A 72 16.32 -33.70 -13.25
CA ALA A 72 17.18 -32.90 -14.11
C ALA A 72 17.38 -31.50 -13.53
N GLU A 73 18.58 -30.97 -13.71
CA GLU A 73 18.90 -29.56 -13.41
C GLU A 73 19.32 -28.89 -14.71
N LEU A 74 18.60 -27.85 -15.10
CA LEU A 74 18.85 -27.07 -16.32
C LEU A 74 19.16 -25.65 -15.90
N ARG A 75 20.33 -25.12 -16.27
CA ARG A 75 20.76 -23.76 -15.90
C ARG A 75 21.06 -22.94 -17.15
N VAL A 76 20.58 -21.68 -17.15
CA VAL A 76 20.87 -20.68 -18.17
C VAL A 76 21.52 -19.48 -17.50
N GLU A 77 22.67 -19.05 -18.02
CA GLU A 77 23.36 -17.87 -17.51
C GLU A 77 22.60 -16.59 -17.88
N GLY A 78 22.65 -15.57 -17.01
CA GLY A 78 21.92 -14.33 -17.22
C GLY A 78 22.18 -13.67 -18.57
N ARG A 79 23.41 -13.74 -19.08
CA ARG A 79 23.80 -13.20 -20.39
C ARG A 79 23.27 -14.00 -21.61
N ASP A 80 22.80 -15.22 -21.40
CA ASP A 80 22.40 -16.13 -22.49
C ASP A 80 20.87 -16.01 -22.79
N PHE A 81 20.32 -14.81 -22.59
CA PHE A 81 18.93 -14.48 -22.94
C PHE A 81 18.74 -14.53 -24.48
N VAL A 82 17.53 -14.84 -24.90
CA VAL A 82 17.18 -14.85 -26.34
C VAL A 82 16.59 -13.53 -26.80
N ARG A 83 16.04 -12.73 -25.88
CA ARG A 83 15.43 -11.43 -26.16
C ARG A 83 15.51 -10.50 -24.96
N TYR A 84 15.73 -9.21 -25.23
CA TYR A 84 15.64 -8.14 -24.26
C TYR A 84 14.97 -6.92 -24.88
N GLU A 85 14.02 -6.35 -24.14
CA GLU A 85 13.36 -5.07 -24.47
C GLU A 85 13.39 -4.13 -23.30
N GLN A 86 13.37 -2.84 -23.59
CA GLN A 86 13.18 -1.78 -22.60
C GLN A 86 12.17 -0.78 -23.15
N GLN A 87 11.19 -0.41 -22.34
CA GLN A 87 10.06 0.44 -22.78
C GLN A 87 9.38 -0.05 -24.07
N GLY A 88 9.22 -1.38 -24.17
CA GLY A 88 8.60 -2.01 -25.31
C GLY A 88 9.41 -1.93 -26.64
N GLN A 89 10.68 -1.57 -26.57
CA GLN A 89 11.58 -1.52 -27.72
C GLN A 89 12.77 -2.45 -27.55
N PRO A 90 13.20 -3.15 -28.60
CA PRO A 90 14.41 -3.97 -28.57
C PRO A 90 15.61 -3.14 -28.10
N ALA A 91 16.31 -3.63 -27.07
CA ALA A 91 17.42 -2.94 -26.43
C ALA A 91 18.54 -3.93 -26.07
N LEU A 92 19.67 -3.41 -25.60
CA LEU A 92 20.72 -4.19 -24.97
C LEU A 92 20.74 -3.86 -23.47
N PRO A 93 20.74 -4.88 -22.58
CA PRO A 93 20.79 -4.63 -21.17
C PRO A 93 22.19 -4.15 -20.75
N GLU A 94 22.30 -3.54 -19.58
CA GLU A 94 23.56 -3.26 -18.92
C GLU A 94 24.11 -4.57 -18.32
N TYR A 95 25.42 -4.80 -18.52
CA TYR A 95 26.14 -5.94 -17.98
C TYR A 95 27.03 -5.54 -16.80
N ARG A 96 27.11 -6.41 -15.81
CA ARG A 96 28.03 -6.28 -14.67
C ARG A 96 28.89 -7.53 -14.59
N GLU A 97 30.22 -7.36 -14.70
CA GLU A 97 31.19 -8.45 -14.60
C GLU A 97 31.67 -8.57 -13.15
N ASP A 98 31.79 -9.81 -12.66
CA ASP A 98 32.34 -10.15 -11.34
C ASP A 98 31.78 -9.27 -10.19
N TYR A 99 30.47 -8.98 -10.26
CA TYR A 99 29.83 -7.99 -9.38
C TYR A 99 29.68 -8.50 -7.96
N GLN A 100 30.14 -7.73 -6.96
CA GLN A 100 30.02 -8.02 -5.52
C GLN A 100 30.46 -9.46 -5.16
N GLY A 101 31.59 -9.89 -5.70
CA GLY A 101 32.23 -11.19 -5.40
C GLY A 101 31.62 -12.40 -6.11
N MET A 102 30.61 -12.19 -6.97
CA MET A 102 30.06 -13.26 -7.82
C MET A 102 30.74 -13.26 -9.17
N GLU A 103 31.45 -14.33 -9.48
CA GLU A 103 32.18 -14.48 -10.76
C GLU A 103 31.21 -14.56 -11.95
N GLY A 104 31.59 -13.92 -13.06
CA GLY A 104 30.92 -13.92 -14.35
C GLY A 104 29.95 -12.76 -14.57
N THR A 105 29.30 -12.79 -15.74
CA THR A 105 28.45 -11.70 -16.24
C THR A 105 27.05 -11.78 -15.66
N SER A 106 26.55 -10.68 -15.11
CA SER A 106 25.18 -10.50 -14.67
C SER A 106 24.48 -9.44 -15.52
N VAL A 107 23.18 -9.54 -15.68
CA VAL A 107 22.36 -8.67 -16.53
C VAL A 107 21.42 -7.84 -15.68
N LEU A 108 21.45 -6.52 -15.87
CA LEU A 108 20.53 -5.60 -15.23
C LEU A 108 19.16 -5.62 -15.93
N THR A 109 18.10 -5.84 -15.16
CA THR A 109 16.73 -5.66 -15.61
C THR A 109 16.03 -4.61 -14.77
N THR A 110 15.22 -3.78 -15.39
CA THR A 110 14.50 -2.65 -14.79
C THR A 110 12.99 -2.93 -14.70
N GLU A 111 12.25 -2.02 -14.10
CA GLU A 111 10.79 -2.13 -13.98
C GLU A 111 10.05 -2.01 -15.32
N ASP A 112 10.72 -1.46 -16.35
CA ASP A 112 10.23 -1.26 -17.72
C ASP A 112 10.93 -2.18 -18.73
N SER A 113 11.49 -3.29 -18.27
CA SER A 113 12.21 -4.25 -19.12
C SER A 113 11.50 -5.59 -19.25
N LEU A 114 11.71 -6.25 -20.37
CA LEU A 114 11.37 -7.65 -20.63
C LEU A 114 12.65 -8.40 -20.98
N ILE A 115 12.86 -9.54 -20.33
CA ILE A 115 13.95 -10.46 -20.67
C ILE A 115 13.42 -11.89 -20.81
N GLU A 116 13.90 -12.61 -21.83
CA GLU A 116 13.42 -13.94 -22.19
C GLU A 116 14.58 -14.92 -22.31
N TYR A 117 14.40 -16.09 -21.67
CA TYR A 117 15.39 -17.18 -21.64
C TYR A 117 14.82 -18.44 -22.26
N ALA A 118 15.65 -19.22 -22.95
CA ALA A 118 15.26 -20.50 -23.53
C ALA A 118 15.90 -21.68 -22.80
N PHE A 119 15.09 -22.71 -22.52
CA PHE A 119 15.50 -23.95 -21.90
C PHE A 119 15.23 -25.14 -22.83
N GLN A 120 16.23 -26.05 -22.98
CA GLN A 120 16.05 -27.31 -23.67
C GLN A 120 15.66 -28.38 -22.66
N VAL A 121 14.43 -28.85 -22.71
CA VAL A 121 13.88 -29.86 -21.80
C VAL A 121 13.88 -31.23 -22.49
N GLU A 122 14.32 -32.28 -21.80
CA GLU A 122 14.38 -33.63 -22.35
C GLU A 122 13.25 -34.54 -21.82
N GLU A 123 12.76 -34.28 -20.60
CA GLU A 123 11.78 -35.10 -19.91
C GLU A 123 10.60 -34.27 -19.44
N ALA A 124 9.36 -34.76 -19.70
CA ALA A 124 8.14 -34.06 -19.28
C ALA A 124 7.94 -34.14 -17.78
N GLY A 125 7.57 -33.02 -17.14
CA GLY A 125 7.29 -33.00 -15.72
C GLY A 125 7.26 -31.59 -15.14
N PHE A 126 7.06 -31.52 -13.81
CA PHE A 126 7.16 -30.29 -13.06
C PHE A 126 8.60 -29.95 -12.70
N TYR A 127 8.97 -28.71 -12.97
CA TYR A 127 10.25 -28.10 -12.62
C TYR A 127 10.02 -26.87 -11.77
N ASP A 128 10.82 -26.69 -10.72
CA ASP A 128 10.86 -25.47 -9.93
C ASP A 128 11.85 -24.49 -10.57
N LEU A 129 11.39 -23.30 -10.89
CA LEU A 129 12.24 -22.22 -11.39
C LEU A 129 12.84 -21.46 -10.21
N SER A 130 14.16 -21.34 -10.20
CA SER A 130 14.88 -20.45 -9.29
C SER A 130 15.71 -19.42 -10.04
N LEU A 131 15.92 -18.29 -9.40
CA LEU A 131 16.66 -17.15 -9.92
C LEU A 131 17.77 -16.78 -8.93
N LEU A 132 19.04 -16.71 -9.38
CA LEU A 132 20.10 -16.06 -8.62
C LEU A 132 20.18 -14.60 -9.04
N TYR A 133 19.87 -13.71 -8.11
CA TYR A 133 19.80 -12.29 -8.37
C TYR A 133 20.49 -11.46 -7.28
N TYR A 134 20.79 -10.22 -7.62
CA TYR A 134 21.30 -9.21 -6.68
C TYR A 134 20.40 -7.98 -6.73
N PRO A 135 19.82 -7.55 -5.59
CA PRO A 135 19.05 -6.30 -5.51
C PRO A 135 19.99 -5.12 -5.72
N VAL A 136 19.71 -4.29 -6.70
CA VAL A 136 20.44 -3.03 -6.90
C VAL A 136 19.68 -1.87 -6.29
N PRO A 137 20.33 -0.71 -6.01
CA PRO A 137 19.62 0.47 -5.51
C PRO A 137 18.42 0.84 -6.38
N GLY A 138 17.31 1.13 -5.76
CA GLY A 138 16.04 1.46 -6.39
C GLY A 138 15.13 2.24 -5.44
N LYS A 139 13.85 1.94 -5.46
CA LYS A 139 12.82 2.59 -4.64
C LYS A 139 12.63 1.93 -3.25
N ASN A 140 13.52 1.03 -2.84
CA ASN A 140 13.51 0.33 -1.55
C ASN A 140 12.23 -0.51 -1.27
N SER A 141 11.57 -0.97 -2.32
CA SER A 141 10.38 -1.82 -2.23
C SER A 141 10.66 -3.24 -2.73
N ALA A 142 9.69 -4.15 -2.58
CA ALA A 142 9.82 -5.51 -3.13
C ALA A 142 9.95 -5.47 -4.66
N ILE A 143 10.85 -6.28 -5.19
CA ILE A 143 11.08 -6.40 -6.63
C ILE A 143 9.96 -7.28 -7.21
N GLN A 144 9.27 -6.80 -8.25
CA GLN A 144 8.11 -7.51 -8.83
C GLN A 144 8.33 -7.84 -10.30
N ARG A 145 7.96 -9.05 -10.68
CA ARG A 145 7.98 -9.54 -12.07
C ARG A 145 6.73 -10.37 -12.38
N SER A 146 6.23 -10.26 -13.61
CA SER A 146 5.34 -11.28 -14.17
C SER A 146 6.18 -12.33 -14.91
N ILE A 147 5.79 -13.60 -14.82
CA ILE A 147 6.51 -14.70 -15.43
C ILE A 147 5.60 -15.43 -16.40
N PHE A 148 6.06 -15.58 -17.64
CA PHE A 148 5.34 -16.26 -18.70
C PHE A 148 6.13 -17.47 -19.20
N LEU A 149 5.39 -18.50 -19.58
CA LEU A 149 5.93 -19.69 -20.24
C LEU A 149 5.41 -19.74 -21.68
N ASP A 150 6.33 -19.79 -22.64
CA ASP A 150 6.01 -19.84 -24.08
C ASP A 150 5.01 -18.75 -24.52
N GLY A 151 5.12 -17.57 -23.93
CA GLY A 151 4.25 -16.42 -24.21
C GLY A 151 2.84 -16.49 -23.64
N GLN A 152 2.59 -17.43 -22.73
CA GLN A 152 1.31 -17.57 -22.03
C GLN A 152 1.51 -17.47 -20.52
N LEU A 153 0.48 -17.06 -19.80
CA LEU A 153 0.42 -17.14 -18.35
C LEU A 153 -0.10 -18.54 -17.97
N PRO A 154 0.74 -19.43 -17.43
CA PRO A 154 0.31 -20.80 -17.13
C PRO A 154 -0.77 -20.86 -16.05
N TYR A 155 -0.67 -19.98 -15.05
CA TYR A 155 -1.60 -19.82 -13.95
C TYR A 155 -1.47 -18.44 -13.32
N GLU A 156 -2.50 -18.01 -12.58
CA GLU A 156 -2.71 -16.64 -12.11
C GLU A 156 -1.54 -16.13 -11.24
N GLU A 157 -1.00 -16.95 -10.35
CA GLU A 157 0.01 -16.55 -9.36
C GLU A 157 1.34 -16.12 -10.01
N LEU A 158 1.60 -16.50 -11.26
CA LEU A 158 2.76 -16.00 -12.02
C LEU A 158 2.58 -14.58 -12.59
N SER A 159 1.38 -14.02 -12.51
CA SER A 159 1.13 -12.63 -12.89
C SER A 159 1.86 -11.62 -12.00
N LEU A 160 2.14 -12.00 -10.75
CA LEU A 160 2.85 -11.18 -9.78
C LEU A 160 3.72 -12.05 -8.87
N VAL A 161 5.00 -12.10 -9.15
CA VAL A 161 6.02 -12.76 -8.30
C VAL A 161 6.89 -11.69 -7.65
N GLU A 162 7.12 -11.83 -6.34
CA GLU A 162 7.96 -10.92 -5.57
C GLU A 162 9.33 -11.53 -5.25
N PHE A 163 10.38 -10.74 -5.46
CA PHE A 163 11.75 -11.03 -5.06
C PHE A 163 12.17 -10.05 -3.97
N GLN A 164 12.78 -10.59 -2.91
CA GLN A 164 13.01 -9.84 -1.68
C GLN A 164 14.31 -9.04 -1.70
N ARG A 165 14.35 -8.01 -0.85
CA ARG A 165 15.56 -7.27 -0.45
C ARG A 165 15.93 -7.66 0.97
N ILE A 166 17.18 -7.47 1.37
CA ILE A 166 17.66 -7.76 2.71
C ILE A 166 18.03 -6.47 3.40
N TRP A 167 17.59 -6.33 4.64
CA TRP A 167 17.80 -5.18 5.50
C TRP A 167 18.48 -5.58 6.79
N ARG A 168 19.18 -4.64 7.40
CA ARG A 168 19.73 -4.77 8.76
C ARG A 168 19.55 -3.46 9.53
N MET A 169 19.45 -3.56 10.84
CA MET A 169 19.47 -2.37 11.70
C MET A 169 20.89 -1.80 11.73
N ASP A 170 21.02 -0.48 11.59
CA ASP A 170 22.29 0.25 11.60
C ASP A 170 22.73 0.55 13.04
N VAL A 171 22.90 -0.51 13.83
CA VAL A 171 23.41 -0.46 15.22
C VAL A 171 24.47 -1.52 15.39
N THR A 172 25.73 -1.07 15.49
CA THR A 172 26.89 -1.97 15.60
C THR A 172 27.38 -2.12 17.04
N ASP A 173 27.11 -1.12 17.89
CA ASP A 173 27.59 -1.12 19.25
C ASP A 173 26.76 -2.03 20.16
N SER A 174 27.44 -2.81 20.99
CA SER A 174 26.80 -3.67 21.97
C SER A 174 27.58 -3.68 23.29
N TYR A 175 26.90 -4.04 24.36
CA TYR A 175 27.49 -4.18 25.67
C TYR A 175 26.97 -5.45 26.36
N VAL A 176 27.79 -6.02 27.25
CA VAL A 176 27.35 -7.13 28.07
C VAL A 176 26.89 -6.56 29.43
N ASN A 177 25.64 -6.84 29.80
CA ASN A 177 25.09 -6.36 31.06
C ASN A 177 25.61 -7.19 32.26
N ALA A 178 25.17 -6.79 33.47
CA ALA A 178 25.56 -7.48 34.72
C ALA A 178 25.11 -8.96 34.81
N GLU A 179 24.15 -9.38 34.00
CA GLU A 179 23.63 -10.73 33.90
C GLU A 179 24.35 -11.55 32.83
N GLY A 180 25.34 -10.97 32.16
CA GLY A 180 26.09 -11.62 31.07
C GLY A 180 25.36 -11.68 29.72
N VAL A 181 24.30 -10.91 29.56
CA VAL A 181 23.53 -10.84 28.32
C VAL A 181 24.10 -9.75 27.42
N THR A 182 24.31 -10.04 26.14
CA THR A 182 24.71 -9.07 25.15
C THR A 182 23.50 -8.29 24.66
N LEU A 183 23.49 -6.99 24.90
CA LEU A 183 22.46 -6.05 24.47
C LEU A 183 23.06 -5.05 23.48
N ARG A 184 22.27 -4.60 22.51
CA ARG A 184 22.66 -3.49 21.62
C ARG A 184 22.62 -2.17 22.37
N SER A 185 23.53 -1.28 22.02
CA SER A 185 23.60 0.07 22.56
C SER A 185 22.80 1.01 21.67
N TRP A 186 21.51 1.17 21.99
CA TRP A 186 20.65 2.10 21.30
C TRP A 186 21.02 3.55 21.63
N GLY A 187 20.90 4.46 20.67
CA GLY A 187 20.93 5.89 20.96
C GLY A 187 19.81 6.25 21.95
N LYS A 188 20.05 7.26 22.81
CA LYS A 188 19.06 7.67 23.81
C LYS A 188 18.72 9.15 23.69
N ASP A 189 17.45 9.48 23.96
CA ASP A 189 16.99 10.83 24.12
C ASP A 189 17.37 11.40 25.51
N ASN A 190 17.04 12.67 25.78
CA ASN A 190 17.30 13.33 27.07
C ASN A 190 16.43 12.81 28.23
N GLN A 191 15.38 12.03 27.92
CA GLN A 191 14.51 11.39 28.93
C GLN A 191 14.98 9.96 29.25
N GLY A 192 15.97 9.45 28.51
CA GLY A 192 16.53 8.10 28.66
C GLY A 192 15.86 7.03 27.79
N ASN A 193 14.93 7.42 26.92
CA ASN A 193 14.28 6.50 25.98
C ASN A 193 15.27 6.09 24.88
N ASP A 194 15.16 4.84 24.43
CA ASP A 194 15.90 4.37 23.26
C ASP A 194 15.32 4.97 21.99
N LEU A 195 16.20 5.44 21.11
CA LEU A 195 15.83 5.95 19.80
C LEU A 195 15.49 4.79 18.86
N LYS A 196 14.66 5.08 17.87
CA LYS A 196 14.41 4.17 16.78
C LYS A 196 15.71 3.88 16.01
N PRO A 197 16.08 2.61 15.80
CA PRO A 197 17.26 2.30 14.99
C PRO A 197 17.02 2.67 13.52
N GLY A 198 18.06 3.19 12.85
CA GLY A 198 18.11 3.25 11.41
C GLY A 198 18.14 1.85 10.81
N CYS A 199 17.55 1.69 9.62
CA CYS A 199 17.65 0.47 8.84
C CYS A 199 18.34 0.77 7.51
N VAL A 200 19.30 -0.06 7.17
CA VAL A 200 20.06 0.04 5.90
C VAL A 200 19.89 -1.23 5.09
N GLU A 201 19.81 -1.07 3.78
CA GLU A 201 19.82 -2.21 2.89
C GLU A 201 21.17 -2.93 2.98
N ALA A 202 21.15 -4.25 3.07
CA ALA A 202 22.31 -5.14 3.06
C ALA A 202 22.23 -6.06 1.85
N PRO A 203 22.41 -5.54 0.63
CA PRO A 203 22.19 -6.31 -0.57
C PRO A 203 23.26 -7.41 -0.69
N GLU A 204 22.80 -8.62 -1.00
CA GLU A 204 23.64 -9.77 -1.28
C GLU A 204 23.06 -10.60 -2.42
N TRP A 205 23.83 -11.56 -2.93
CA TRP A 205 23.33 -12.52 -3.91
C TRP A 205 22.32 -13.47 -3.26
N ILE A 206 21.10 -13.50 -3.81
CA ILE A 206 20.00 -14.31 -3.29
C ILE A 206 19.58 -15.31 -4.37
N GLU A 207 19.55 -16.58 -4.02
CA GLU A 207 18.86 -17.60 -4.82
C GLU A 207 17.45 -17.76 -4.26
N SER A 208 16.45 -17.50 -5.10
CA SER A 208 15.05 -17.62 -4.73
C SER A 208 14.28 -18.42 -5.75
N SER A 209 13.49 -19.37 -5.29
CA SER A 209 12.43 -20.01 -6.08
C SER A 209 11.23 -19.10 -6.17
N LEU A 210 10.29 -19.42 -7.07
CA LEU A 210 9.04 -18.68 -7.22
C LEU A 210 8.07 -19.08 -6.11
N TYR A 211 7.49 -18.07 -5.46
CA TYR A 211 6.42 -18.21 -4.47
C TYR A 211 5.25 -17.31 -4.81
N ASP A 212 4.08 -17.71 -4.40
CA ASP A 212 2.89 -16.89 -4.51
C ASP A 212 3.01 -15.67 -3.57
N SER A 213 2.94 -14.48 -4.14
CA SER A 213 3.03 -13.21 -3.40
C SER A 213 1.85 -13.00 -2.44
N GLN A 214 0.68 -13.57 -2.76
CA GLN A 214 -0.52 -13.52 -1.92
C GLN A 214 -0.49 -14.55 -0.80
N GLY A 215 0.25 -15.66 -0.98
CA GLY A 215 0.40 -16.74 -0.01
C GLY A 215 -0.70 -17.80 -0.01
N TYR A 216 -1.58 -17.80 -1.01
CA TYR A 216 -2.59 -18.85 -1.16
C TYR A 216 -1.96 -20.19 -1.52
N VAL A 217 -0.82 -20.17 -2.22
CA VAL A 217 0.00 -21.34 -2.45
C VAL A 217 1.19 -21.28 -1.50
N THR A 218 1.18 -22.15 -0.48
CA THR A 218 2.23 -22.17 0.56
C THR A 218 3.52 -22.87 0.12
N THR A 219 3.48 -23.59 -1.01
CA THR A 219 4.63 -24.25 -1.61
C THR A 219 5.23 -23.42 -2.73
N GLN A 220 6.41 -23.83 -3.20
CA GLN A 220 7.03 -23.26 -4.40
C GLN A 220 6.12 -23.46 -5.63
N LEU A 221 6.06 -22.43 -6.49
CA LEU A 221 5.38 -22.49 -7.77
C LEU A 221 6.24 -23.25 -8.78
N SER A 222 5.66 -24.21 -9.49
CA SER A 222 6.35 -25.06 -10.47
C SER A 222 5.76 -24.89 -11.86
N LEU A 223 6.59 -25.09 -12.88
CA LEU A 223 6.19 -25.10 -14.28
C LEU A 223 6.16 -26.54 -14.81
N TYR A 224 5.07 -26.94 -15.46
CA TYR A 224 5.02 -28.21 -16.17
C TYR A 224 5.55 -28.02 -17.58
N LEU A 225 6.65 -28.70 -17.88
CA LEU A 225 7.34 -28.62 -19.18
C LEU A 225 7.27 -29.94 -19.92
N THR A 226 7.17 -29.89 -21.25
CA THR A 226 7.23 -31.04 -22.14
C THR A 226 8.60 -31.13 -22.80
N PRO A 227 8.98 -32.29 -23.40
CA PRO A 227 10.24 -32.33 -24.12
C PRO A 227 10.25 -31.35 -25.30
N GLY A 228 11.27 -30.48 -25.36
CA GLY A 228 11.39 -29.44 -26.40
C GLY A 228 12.12 -28.20 -25.88
N VAL A 229 12.05 -27.13 -26.68
CA VAL A 229 12.55 -25.82 -26.28
C VAL A 229 11.38 -25.05 -25.70
N HIS A 230 11.54 -24.54 -24.48
CA HIS A 230 10.59 -23.68 -23.80
C HIS A 230 11.22 -22.33 -23.49
N THR A 231 10.42 -21.27 -23.53
CA THR A 231 10.86 -19.93 -23.16
C THR A 231 10.21 -19.47 -21.84
N VAL A 232 11.03 -18.84 -21.02
CA VAL A 232 10.58 -18.17 -19.79
C VAL A 232 10.85 -16.68 -19.95
N SER A 233 9.77 -15.87 -19.95
CA SER A 233 9.87 -14.43 -20.04
C SER A 233 9.63 -13.80 -18.65
N LEU A 234 10.53 -12.90 -18.22
CA LEU A 234 10.37 -12.09 -17.02
C LEU A 234 10.05 -10.65 -17.45
N VAL A 235 8.87 -10.19 -17.08
CA VAL A 235 8.39 -8.83 -17.37
C VAL A 235 8.53 -7.98 -16.12
N GLY A 236 9.24 -6.87 -16.21
CA GLY A 236 9.43 -5.93 -15.12
C GLY A 236 8.13 -5.23 -14.74
N LEU A 237 7.83 -5.15 -13.43
CA LEU A 237 6.69 -4.42 -12.88
C LEU A 237 7.12 -3.35 -11.89
N ARG A 238 8.15 -3.66 -11.10
CA ARG A 238 8.67 -2.76 -10.08
C ARG A 238 10.08 -3.16 -9.68
N GLU A 239 10.96 -2.17 -9.47
CA GLU A 239 12.32 -2.30 -8.99
C GLU A 239 13.30 -3.01 -9.94
N PRO A 240 14.54 -2.55 -10.00
CA PRO A 240 15.59 -3.19 -10.77
C PRO A 240 16.23 -4.37 -10.01
N LEU A 241 16.78 -5.34 -10.75
CA LEU A 241 17.63 -6.38 -10.23
C LEU A 241 18.70 -6.85 -11.23
N LEU A 242 19.81 -7.40 -10.75
CA LEU A 242 20.79 -8.08 -11.56
C LEU A 242 20.48 -9.58 -11.57
N ILE A 243 20.43 -10.18 -12.75
CA ILE A 243 20.24 -11.64 -12.92
C ILE A 243 21.59 -12.27 -13.23
N ARG A 244 21.98 -13.26 -12.42
CA ARG A 244 23.20 -14.04 -12.66
C ARG A 244 22.91 -15.31 -13.46
N TRP A 245 21.87 -16.03 -13.09
CA TRP A 245 21.37 -17.20 -13.81
C TRP A 245 19.93 -17.56 -13.41
N LEU A 246 19.28 -18.34 -14.27
CA LEU A 246 18.03 -19.04 -13.99
C LEU A 246 18.30 -20.54 -13.96
N ARG A 247 17.58 -21.26 -13.09
CA ARG A 247 17.70 -22.70 -12.94
C ARG A 247 16.32 -23.35 -12.84
N LEU A 248 16.12 -24.38 -13.64
CA LEU A 248 15.00 -25.31 -13.50
C LEU A 248 15.51 -26.57 -12.79
N SER A 249 14.90 -26.96 -11.71
CA SER A 249 15.33 -28.07 -10.88
C SER A 249 14.16 -28.85 -10.31
N ASN A 250 14.43 -30.02 -9.75
CA ASN A 250 13.46 -30.81 -9.00
C ASN A 250 13.35 -30.27 -7.57
N ARG A 251 12.12 -30.25 -7.04
CA ARG A 251 11.86 -29.94 -5.64
C ARG A 251 12.42 -31.05 -4.72
N VAL A 252 13.12 -30.62 -3.69
CA VAL A 252 13.45 -31.51 -2.58
C VAL A 252 12.26 -31.51 -1.63
N SER A 253 11.61 -32.65 -1.42
CA SER A 253 10.56 -32.80 -0.42
C SER A 253 11.16 -32.69 0.97
N VAL A 254 10.49 -31.94 1.85
CA VAL A 254 10.85 -31.88 3.27
C VAL A 254 10.11 -33.02 3.98
N GLU A 255 10.91 -33.94 4.59
CA GLU A 255 10.36 -35.08 5.32
C GLU A 255 9.72 -34.68 6.64
N ASP A 256 8.84 -35.52 7.19
CA ASP A 256 8.24 -35.32 8.49
C ASP A 256 9.27 -35.44 9.64
N TYR A 257 8.93 -34.83 10.79
CA TYR A 257 9.81 -34.81 11.96
C TYR A 257 10.27 -36.19 12.40
N GLN A 258 9.39 -37.20 12.41
CA GLN A 258 9.77 -38.55 12.89
C GLN A 258 10.77 -39.20 11.98
N THR A 259 10.59 -39.11 10.66
CA THR A 259 11.53 -39.61 9.66
C THR A 259 12.90 -38.94 9.80
N VAL A 260 12.93 -37.63 9.92
CA VAL A 260 14.19 -36.89 10.09
C VAL A 260 14.86 -37.21 11.40
N LYS A 261 14.11 -37.32 12.50
CA LYS A 261 14.64 -37.65 13.80
C LYS A 261 15.24 -39.08 13.82
N ASP A 262 14.56 -40.05 13.20
CA ASP A 262 15.06 -41.42 13.09
C ASP A 262 16.37 -41.49 12.27
N ALA A 263 16.51 -40.60 11.25
CA ALA A 263 17.75 -40.47 10.50
C ALA A 263 18.89 -39.91 11.37
N TRP A 264 18.62 -38.86 12.18
CA TRP A 264 19.60 -38.30 13.12
C TRP A 264 19.99 -39.29 14.21
N ASP A 265 19.03 -40.02 14.78
CA ASP A 265 19.26 -41.06 15.78
C ASP A 265 20.14 -42.17 15.18
N SER A 266 19.88 -42.56 13.95
CA SER A 266 20.65 -43.58 13.21
C SER A 266 22.07 -43.10 12.90
N ALA A 267 22.27 -41.79 12.70
CA ALA A 267 23.58 -41.15 12.54
C ALA A 267 24.33 -40.99 13.88
N GLY A 268 23.70 -41.33 15.01
CA GLY A 268 24.32 -41.30 16.32
C GLY A 268 24.16 -39.98 17.09
N ALA A 269 23.19 -39.15 16.72
CA ALA A 269 22.88 -37.94 17.44
C ALA A 269 22.58 -38.20 18.93
N ARG A 270 23.01 -37.29 19.79
CA ARG A 270 22.85 -37.40 21.25
C ARG A 270 22.35 -36.10 21.84
N ASP A 271 21.72 -36.21 23.03
CA ASP A 271 21.32 -35.03 23.78
C ASP A 271 22.57 -34.28 24.27
N THR A 272 22.62 -32.99 24.04
CA THR A 272 23.61 -32.11 24.69
C THR A 272 23.22 -31.86 26.14
N THR A 273 24.11 -31.34 26.97
CA THR A 273 23.84 -31.16 28.41
C THR A 273 24.32 -29.80 28.91
N GLY A 274 23.43 -29.11 29.60
CA GLY A 274 23.77 -27.89 30.39
C GLY A 274 23.96 -26.62 29.60
N HIS A 275 23.72 -26.64 28.28
CA HIS A 275 23.86 -25.45 27.45
C HIS A 275 22.53 -24.72 27.35
N VAL A 276 22.57 -23.37 27.42
CA VAL A 276 21.45 -22.48 27.19
C VAL A 276 21.98 -21.26 26.45
N VAL A 277 21.60 -21.12 25.18
CA VAL A 277 21.88 -19.95 24.35
C VAL A 277 20.66 -19.07 24.37
N ARG A 278 20.82 -17.82 24.78
CA ARG A 278 19.77 -16.81 24.82
C ARG A 278 20.03 -15.79 23.74
N ILE A 279 19.00 -15.48 22.95
CA ILE A 279 19.03 -14.53 21.86
C ILE A 279 17.94 -13.50 22.15
N GLU A 280 18.31 -12.23 22.26
CA GLU A 280 17.35 -11.14 22.36
C GLU A 280 16.73 -10.90 20.96
N ALA A 281 15.39 -10.89 20.87
CA ALA A 281 14.72 -10.86 19.59
C ALA A 281 14.94 -9.54 18.82
N GLU A 282 15.12 -8.43 19.54
CA GLU A 282 15.48 -7.13 18.97
C GLU A 282 16.88 -7.12 18.33
N ASN A 283 17.71 -8.14 18.58
CA ASN A 283 19.04 -8.28 17.98
C ASN A 283 19.02 -9.04 16.63
N ALA A 284 17.91 -8.95 15.88
CA ALA A 284 17.82 -9.56 14.57
C ALA A 284 19.04 -9.22 13.68
N ALA A 285 19.58 -10.22 13.00
CA ALA A 285 20.73 -10.05 12.10
C ALA A 285 20.31 -9.47 10.77
N ARG A 286 19.22 -9.99 10.20
CA ARG A 286 18.67 -9.60 8.89
C ARG A 286 17.16 -9.62 8.93
N THR A 287 16.55 -8.81 8.07
CA THR A 287 15.09 -8.74 7.89
C THR A 287 14.73 -8.56 6.41
N SER A 288 13.51 -8.93 6.04
CA SER A 288 12.99 -8.77 4.67
C SER A 288 12.51 -7.34 4.37
N SER A 289 12.43 -6.47 5.37
CA SER A 289 11.89 -5.12 5.23
C SER A 289 12.59 -4.17 6.18
N GLN A 290 12.86 -2.95 5.74
CA GLN A 290 13.38 -1.86 6.57
C GLN A 290 12.50 -1.54 7.80
N MET A 291 11.29 -2.06 7.81
CA MET A 291 10.29 -1.82 8.84
C MET A 291 10.25 -2.86 9.94
N LEU A 292 11.03 -3.92 9.78
CA LEU A 292 11.21 -4.95 10.78
C LEU A 292 12.41 -4.60 11.65
N TYR A 293 12.23 -3.61 12.52
CA TYR A 293 13.23 -3.12 13.47
C TYR A 293 12.77 -3.33 14.92
N ALA A 294 13.70 -3.16 15.85
CA ALA A 294 13.46 -3.24 17.29
C ALA A 294 12.42 -2.22 17.76
N LYS A 295 11.45 -2.66 18.55
CA LYS A 295 10.33 -1.88 19.07
C LYS A 295 10.27 -1.88 20.57
N GLN A 296 9.54 -0.93 21.11
CA GLN A 296 9.37 -0.71 22.54
C GLN A 296 8.08 -1.38 23.03
N ASP A 297 8.15 -2.22 24.05
CA ASP A 297 6.97 -2.71 24.76
C ASP A 297 7.14 -2.50 26.28
N GLN A 298 6.29 -1.66 26.84
CA GLN A 298 6.17 -1.40 28.28
C GLN A 298 4.95 -2.08 28.91
N SER A 299 4.20 -2.88 28.13
CA SER A 299 2.92 -3.44 28.56
C SER A 299 3.07 -4.46 29.71
N SER A 300 4.27 -4.97 29.90
CA SER A 300 4.51 -6.02 30.89
C SER A 300 5.95 -6.02 31.40
N PRO A 301 6.18 -6.26 32.69
CA PRO A 301 7.52 -6.48 33.23
C PRO A 301 8.13 -7.84 32.85
N ALA A 302 7.44 -8.67 32.04
CA ALA A 302 7.97 -9.93 31.47
C ALA A 302 8.94 -9.71 30.32
N VAL A 303 8.85 -8.57 29.68
CA VAL A 303 9.72 -8.20 28.55
C VAL A 303 11.09 -7.80 29.06
N TYR A 304 12.12 -8.06 28.33
CA TYR A 304 13.49 -7.74 28.74
C TYR A 304 14.22 -6.91 27.66
N PRO A 305 14.89 -5.81 28.07
CA PRO A 305 14.85 -5.17 29.38
C PRO A 305 13.51 -4.49 29.66
N ALA A 306 13.05 -4.55 30.93
CA ALA A 306 11.81 -3.91 31.36
C ALA A 306 12.08 -2.55 32.02
N SER A 307 11.28 -1.54 31.67
CA SER A 307 11.27 -0.26 32.38
C SER A 307 9.83 0.27 32.48
N ALA A 308 9.44 0.74 33.66
CA ALA A 308 8.15 1.43 33.82
C ALA A 308 8.23 2.91 33.45
N LYS A 309 9.43 3.46 33.31
CA LYS A 309 9.71 4.87 33.06
C LYS A 309 10.18 5.13 31.63
N GLU A 310 11.17 4.37 31.17
CA GLU A 310 11.88 4.58 29.91
C GLU A 310 11.31 3.68 28.82
N LEU A 311 11.24 4.19 27.60
CA LEU A 311 10.88 3.42 26.41
C LEU A 311 12.14 2.71 25.91
N LEU A 312 12.21 1.40 26.08
CA LEU A 312 13.36 0.59 25.69
C LEU A 312 13.02 -0.28 24.48
N ASN A 313 13.95 -0.38 23.54
CA ASN A 313 13.85 -1.28 22.38
C ASN A 313 14.12 -2.71 22.88
N ASN A 314 13.07 -3.46 23.10
CA ASN A 314 13.10 -4.76 23.79
C ASN A 314 12.28 -5.85 23.10
N THR A 315 11.71 -5.57 21.95
CA THR A 315 10.92 -6.53 21.17
C THR A 315 11.08 -6.29 19.69
N ILE A 316 10.66 -7.26 18.86
CA ILE A 316 10.57 -7.12 17.41
C ILE A 316 9.25 -7.71 16.90
N GLY A 317 8.73 -7.19 15.79
CA GLY A 317 7.53 -7.71 15.12
C GLY A 317 6.26 -6.93 15.49
N GLY A 318 5.21 -7.65 15.91
CA GLY A 318 3.87 -7.09 16.10
C GLY A 318 3.20 -6.75 14.78
N GLU A 319 2.51 -5.61 14.70
CA GLU A 319 1.79 -5.19 13.48
C GLU A 319 2.68 -4.96 12.26
N SER A 320 3.98 -4.70 12.43
CA SER A 320 4.89 -4.54 11.31
C SER A 320 5.31 -5.88 10.67
N TRP A 321 5.11 -7.01 11.37
CA TRP A 321 5.48 -8.34 10.93
C TRP A 321 4.25 -9.24 10.78
N ARG A 322 3.43 -8.96 9.77
CA ARG A 322 2.12 -9.58 9.58
C ARG A 322 1.78 -10.01 8.16
N LEU A 323 2.53 -9.52 7.16
CA LEU A 323 2.25 -9.79 5.74
C LEU A 323 3.00 -11.04 5.27
N ASN A 324 2.35 -11.82 4.41
CA ASN A 324 2.94 -13.00 3.79
C ASN A 324 4.32 -12.70 3.19
N GLY A 325 5.29 -13.60 3.36
CA GLY A 325 6.64 -13.48 2.87
C GLY A 325 7.57 -12.57 3.70
N GLN A 326 7.06 -11.84 4.72
CA GLN A 326 7.94 -11.09 5.63
C GLN A 326 8.69 -12.03 6.57
N TRP A 327 10.01 -11.85 6.71
CA TRP A 327 10.81 -12.68 7.57
C TRP A 327 11.80 -11.88 8.41
N ILE A 328 12.19 -12.49 9.54
CA ILE A 328 13.24 -12.02 10.46
C ILE A 328 14.19 -13.18 10.70
N GLU A 329 15.50 -12.91 10.72
CA GLU A 329 16.56 -13.88 10.91
C GLU A 329 17.48 -13.49 12.05
N TRP A 330 17.83 -14.45 12.88
CA TRP A 330 18.78 -14.31 14.00
C TRP A 330 19.94 -15.25 13.83
N GLU A 331 21.13 -14.81 14.27
CA GLU A 331 22.34 -15.61 14.36
C GLU A 331 22.54 -16.08 15.80
N PHE A 332 23.01 -17.29 15.97
CA PHE A 332 23.38 -17.84 17.27
C PHE A 332 24.53 -18.86 17.14
N ASP A 333 25.19 -19.19 18.25
CA ASP A 333 26.32 -20.08 18.28
C ASP A 333 26.06 -21.19 19.32
N VAL A 334 26.24 -22.45 18.94
CA VAL A 334 26.10 -23.60 19.82
C VAL A 334 27.46 -24.22 20.07
N PRO A 335 27.76 -24.58 21.34
CA PRO A 335 29.11 -25.02 21.72
C PRO A 335 29.44 -26.49 21.45
N GLU A 336 28.42 -27.31 21.16
CA GLU A 336 28.57 -28.77 21.07
C GLU A 336 27.58 -29.32 20.04
N ASP A 337 28.03 -30.36 19.27
CA ASP A 337 27.16 -31.09 18.35
C ASP A 337 26.12 -31.92 19.10
N GLY A 338 24.87 -31.90 18.67
CA GLY A 338 23.84 -32.74 19.25
C GLY A 338 22.44 -32.14 19.25
N TYR A 339 21.56 -32.72 20.07
CA TYR A 339 20.18 -32.29 20.16
C TYR A 339 19.97 -31.06 21.06
N TYR A 340 19.20 -30.10 20.56
CA TYR A 340 18.73 -28.92 21.27
C TYR A 340 17.21 -28.80 21.16
N HIS A 341 16.60 -28.11 22.11
CA HIS A 341 15.25 -27.58 22.00
C HIS A 341 15.29 -26.10 21.68
N ILE A 342 14.25 -25.60 21.01
CA ILE A 342 14.07 -24.19 20.72
C ILE A 342 12.78 -23.70 21.40
N ALA A 343 12.88 -22.58 22.10
CA ALA A 343 11.74 -21.91 22.72
C ALA A 343 11.77 -20.41 22.44
N LEU A 344 10.59 -19.83 22.39
CA LEU A 344 10.38 -18.41 22.15
C LEU A 344 9.64 -17.78 23.33
N VAL A 345 9.84 -16.49 23.54
CA VAL A 345 8.98 -15.66 24.36
C VAL A 345 8.21 -14.76 23.41
N ASP A 346 6.95 -15.10 23.20
CA ASP A 346 6.08 -14.52 22.18
C ASP A 346 4.82 -13.90 22.77
N LYS A 347 4.19 -13.06 21.98
CA LYS A 347 2.88 -12.49 22.24
C LYS A 347 2.13 -12.32 20.93
N GLN A 348 0.92 -12.91 20.87
CA GLN A 348 -0.01 -12.74 19.75
C GLN A 348 -1.35 -12.27 20.33
N ASN A 349 -1.51 -10.97 20.48
CA ASN A 349 -2.71 -10.35 21.05
C ASN A 349 -3.55 -9.55 20.05
N PHE A 350 -3.23 -9.65 18.77
CA PHE A 350 -3.86 -8.88 17.70
C PHE A 350 -5.05 -9.60 17.07
N VAL A 351 -4.88 -10.88 16.75
CA VAL A 351 -5.92 -11.66 16.05
C VAL A 351 -6.48 -12.75 16.97
N LYS A 352 -7.64 -12.46 17.55
CA LYS A 352 -8.35 -13.39 18.42
C LYS A 352 -9.10 -14.43 17.59
N GLY A 353 -9.17 -15.67 18.10
CA GLY A 353 -9.97 -16.75 17.52
C GLY A 353 -9.29 -17.57 16.43
N ILE A 354 -8.10 -17.16 15.96
CA ILE A 354 -7.23 -17.95 15.07
C ILE A 354 -5.80 -17.96 15.60
N TYR A 355 -4.99 -18.88 15.11
CA TYR A 355 -3.54 -18.85 15.29
C TYR A 355 -2.86 -18.16 14.12
N VAL A 356 -1.63 -17.71 14.32
CA VAL A 356 -0.79 -17.12 13.25
C VAL A 356 0.32 -18.08 12.90
N SER A 357 0.69 -18.17 11.61
CA SER A 357 1.61 -19.17 11.12
C SER A 357 2.97 -18.59 10.75
N ARG A 358 4.01 -19.38 10.97
CA ARG A 358 5.39 -19.06 10.55
C ARG A 358 6.05 -20.28 9.90
N ARG A 359 6.74 -20.05 8.79
CA ARG A 359 7.75 -20.98 8.31
C ARG A 359 9.02 -20.74 9.10
N ILE A 360 9.58 -21.80 9.68
CA ILE A 360 10.81 -21.73 10.46
C ILE A 360 11.91 -22.48 9.71
N THR A 361 13.01 -21.81 9.40
CA THR A 361 14.17 -22.43 8.76
C THR A 361 15.39 -22.26 9.65
N ILE A 362 16.27 -23.26 9.62
CA ILE A 362 17.59 -23.25 10.25
C ILE A 362 18.60 -23.40 9.13
N ASP A 363 19.59 -22.50 9.09
CA ASP A 363 20.63 -22.48 8.05
C ASP A 363 20.06 -22.48 6.62
N GLY A 364 18.94 -21.76 6.42
CA GLY A 364 18.28 -21.58 5.13
C GLY A 364 17.35 -22.71 4.70
N ALA A 365 17.21 -23.81 5.46
CA ALA A 365 16.33 -24.93 5.15
C ALA A 365 15.34 -25.22 6.29
N ALA A 366 14.11 -25.66 5.96
CA ALA A 366 13.20 -26.19 6.96
C ALA A 366 13.70 -27.58 7.41
N PRO A 367 13.98 -27.79 8.72
CA PRO A 367 14.51 -29.06 9.20
C PRO A 367 13.57 -30.24 8.96
N PHE A 368 12.25 -30.01 9.04
CA PHE A 368 11.19 -31.00 8.80
C PHE A 368 9.87 -30.29 8.46
N ALA A 369 8.93 -31.06 7.91
CA ALA A 369 7.72 -30.54 7.27
C ALA A 369 6.81 -29.71 8.21
N GLU A 370 6.73 -30.05 9.50
CA GLU A 370 5.87 -29.35 10.47
C GLU A 370 6.32 -27.92 10.72
N LEU A 371 7.57 -27.55 10.39
CA LEU A 371 8.08 -26.18 10.50
C LEU A 371 7.80 -25.31 9.26
N LEU A 372 7.23 -25.89 8.22
CA LEU A 372 6.78 -25.11 7.06
C LEU A 372 5.58 -24.21 7.43
N ASN A 373 4.76 -24.65 8.40
CA ASN A 373 3.53 -23.96 8.81
C ASN A 373 3.32 -24.07 10.34
N TYR A 374 4.26 -23.58 11.14
CA TYR A 374 4.15 -23.64 12.60
C TYR A 374 3.21 -22.57 13.15
N GLY A 375 2.22 -22.96 13.95
CA GLY A 375 1.14 -22.11 14.45
C GLY A 375 1.38 -21.55 15.85
N PHE A 376 1.20 -20.22 16.02
CA PHE A 376 1.23 -19.50 17.30
C PHE A 376 -0.17 -19.08 17.70
N SER A 377 -0.69 -19.64 18.80
CA SER A 377 -2.04 -19.37 19.29
C SER A 377 -2.16 -17.97 19.89
N TYR A 378 -3.39 -17.44 19.96
CA TYR A 378 -3.68 -16.16 20.62
C TYR A 378 -3.26 -16.15 22.10
N SER A 379 -2.56 -15.11 22.51
CA SER A 379 -2.22 -14.83 23.90
C SER A 379 -2.16 -13.33 24.14
N SER A 380 -2.95 -12.82 25.06
CA SER A 380 -2.89 -11.40 25.48
C SER A 380 -1.66 -11.08 26.33
N ASN A 381 -1.00 -12.09 26.86
CA ASN A 381 0.19 -11.95 27.71
C ASN A 381 1.40 -12.58 27.04
N TRP A 382 2.58 -12.10 27.38
CA TRP A 382 3.84 -12.73 27.02
C TRP A 382 3.89 -14.14 27.58
N ARG A 383 4.25 -15.10 26.78
CA ARG A 383 4.34 -16.51 27.15
C ARG A 383 5.62 -17.13 26.61
N LYS A 384 6.03 -18.21 27.28
CA LYS A 384 7.06 -19.10 26.75
C LYS A 384 6.38 -20.16 25.89
N ASP A 385 6.73 -20.19 24.62
CA ASP A 385 6.32 -21.22 23.67
C ASP A 385 7.52 -22.09 23.29
N ILE A 386 7.38 -23.42 23.42
CA ILE A 386 8.41 -24.37 23.04
C ILE A 386 8.00 -24.99 21.73
N LEU A 387 8.85 -24.93 20.72
CA LEU A 387 8.55 -25.58 19.44
C LEU A 387 8.30 -27.09 19.68
N SER A 388 7.05 -27.51 19.50
CA SER A 388 6.53 -28.82 19.89
C SER A 388 5.52 -29.35 18.88
N ASP A 389 5.28 -30.66 18.93
CA ASP A 389 4.22 -31.29 18.15
C ASP A 389 2.80 -30.90 18.69
N LYS A 390 1.75 -31.33 17.98
CA LYS A 390 0.35 -31.08 18.35
C LYS A 390 -0.03 -31.70 19.74
N GLN A 391 0.80 -32.62 20.26
CA GLN A 391 0.64 -33.25 21.58
C GLN A 391 1.43 -32.52 22.69
N GLY A 392 2.22 -31.50 22.35
CA GLY A 392 3.03 -30.71 23.27
C GLY A 392 4.41 -31.35 23.59
N SER A 393 4.86 -32.33 22.80
CA SER A 393 6.20 -32.89 22.94
C SER A 393 7.19 -32.02 22.19
N ALA A 394 8.20 -31.50 22.90
CA ALA A 394 9.19 -30.59 22.33
C ALA A 394 9.97 -31.27 21.18
N TYR A 395 10.10 -30.56 20.06
CA TYR A 395 10.97 -30.99 18.96
C TYR A 395 12.43 -30.97 19.38
N ARG A 396 13.20 -31.91 18.89
CA ARG A 396 14.65 -31.99 19.03
C ARG A 396 15.26 -31.60 17.72
N PHE A 397 16.15 -30.63 17.73
CA PHE A 397 16.91 -30.13 16.59
C PHE A 397 18.35 -30.60 16.71
N TYR A 398 18.85 -31.34 15.71
CA TYR A 398 20.26 -31.64 15.64
C TYR A 398 21.00 -30.46 15.06
N LEU A 399 21.99 -29.94 15.81
CA LEU A 399 22.85 -28.83 15.39
C LEU A 399 24.31 -29.24 15.57
N ASP A 400 25.12 -28.88 14.59
CA ASP A 400 26.58 -29.02 14.68
C ASP A 400 27.13 -27.86 15.57
N ALA A 401 28.30 -28.05 16.18
CA ALA A 401 28.94 -26.98 16.96
C ALA A 401 29.34 -25.81 16.06
N GLY A 402 28.94 -24.59 16.41
CA GLY A 402 29.28 -23.41 15.64
C GLY A 402 28.12 -22.46 15.43
N LYS A 403 28.26 -21.61 14.43
CA LYS A 403 27.28 -20.58 14.09
C LYS A 403 26.16 -21.14 13.26
N HIS A 404 24.96 -20.78 13.66
CA HIS A 404 23.72 -21.11 12.99
C HIS A 404 22.85 -19.86 12.77
N THR A 405 21.91 -19.98 11.84
CA THR A 405 20.84 -18.99 11.64
C THR A 405 19.49 -19.61 11.89
N ILE A 406 18.57 -18.87 12.48
CA ILE A 406 17.16 -19.21 12.55
C ILE A 406 16.37 -18.07 11.89
N ARG A 407 15.55 -18.42 10.89
CA ARG A 407 14.67 -17.49 10.19
C ARG A 407 13.22 -17.88 10.42
N MET A 408 12.40 -16.91 10.70
CA MET A 408 10.95 -17.07 10.80
C MET A 408 10.26 -16.18 9.76
N GLU A 409 9.48 -16.78 8.88
CA GLU A 409 8.77 -16.13 7.79
C GLU A 409 7.26 -16.25 7.99
N VAL A 410 6.54 -15.16 7.71
CA VAL A 410 5.07 -15.12 7.73
C VAL A 410 4.52 -15.95 6.58
N VAL A 411 3.66 -16.91 6.89
CA VAL A 411 2.90 -17.71 5.92
C VAL A 411 1.45 -17.82 6.36
N LEU A 412 0.51 -18.01 5.41
CA LEU A 412 -0.90 -18.21 5.75
C LEU A 412 -1.16 -19.61 6.34
N GLY A 413 -0.28 -20.56 6.06
CA GLY A 413 -0.37 -21.92 6.60
C GLY A 413 -1.63 -22.65 6.13
N GLU A 414 -2.29 -23.34 7.06
CA GLU A 414 -3.51 -24.12 6.78
C GLU A 414 -4.73 -23.23 6.47
N PHE A 415 -4.65 -21.89 6.66
CA PHE A 415 -5.72 -20.95 6.28
C PHE A 415 -5.71 -20.56 4.80
N SER A 416 -4.65 -20.87 4.07
CA SER A 416 -4.45 -20.41 2.66
C SER A 416 -5.62 -20.82 1.76
N ASP A 417 -5.98 -22.12 1.76
CA ASP A 417 -7.05 -22.64 0.93
C ASP A 417 -8.40 -22.05 1.30
N ILE A 418 -8.68 -21.92 2.60
CA ILE A 418 -9.94 -21.35 3.12
C ILE A 418 -10.08 -19.90 2.68
N ILE A 419 -8.98 -19.12 2.72
CA ILE A 419 -8.99 -17.71 2.29
C ILE A 419 -9.25 -17.63 0.79
N SER A 420 -8.60 -18.49 -0.01
CA SER A 420 -8.81 -18.56 -1.44
C SER A 420 -10.25 -18.90 -1.80
N ASP A 421 -10.85 -19.90 -1.13
CA ASP A 421 -12.25 -20.30 -1.34
C ASP A 421 -13.21 -19.15 -0.99
N VAL A 422 -12.98 -18.45 0.12
CA VAL A 422 -13.80 -17.30 0.51
C VAL A 422 -13.65 -16.14 -0.47
N GLN A 423 -12.44 -15.92 -1.03
CA GLN A 423 -12.20 -14.91 -2.06
C GLN A 423 -13.06 -15.19 -3.31
N ASP A 424 -13.10 -16.44 -3.76
CA ASP A 424 -13.93 -16.86 -4.89
C ASP A 424 -15.42 -16.68 -4.60
N CYS A 425 -15.86 -17.04 -3.39
CA CYS A 425 -17.23 -16.78 -2.94
C CYS A 425 -17.57 -15.28 -3.02
N VAL A 426 -16.69 -14.38 -2.53
CA VAL A 426 -16.93 -12.94 -2.57
C VAL A 426 -17.04 -12.43 -4.01
N THR A 427 -16.21 -12.94 -4.92
CA THR A 427 -16.25 -12.57 -6.34
C THR A 427 -17.59 -12.98 -6.97
N GLN A 428 -18.05 -14.20 -6.70
CA GLN A 428 -19.36 -14.70 -7.17
C GLN A 428 -20.52 -13.92 -6.55
N LEU A 429 -20.48 -13.63 -5.23
CA LEU A 429 -21.50 -12.84 -4.53
C LEU A 429 -21.62 -11.43 -5.09
N ASN A 430 -20.52 -10.77 -5.42
CA ASN A 430 -20.52 -9.46 -6.09
C ASN A 430 -21.09 -9.55 -7.50
N SER A 431 -20.86 -10.63 -8.24
CA SER A 431 -21.45 -10.86 -9.55
C SER A 431 -22.98 -11.05 -9.48
N ILE A 432 -23.44 -11.84 -8.51
CA ILE A 432 -24.86 -12.01 -8.20
C ILE A 432 -25.50 -10.66 -7.87
N TYR A 433 -24.89 -9.87 -6.98
CA TYR A 433 -25.37 -8.53 -6.63
C TYR A 433 -25.57 -7.65 -7.87
N ARG A 434 -24.57 -7.58 -8.76
CA ARG A 434 -24.67 -6.81 -10.00
C ARG A 434 -25.78 -7.31 -10.92
N SER A 435 -25.97 -8.63 -11.01
CA SER A 435 -27.04 -9.22 -11.83
C SER A 435 -28.44 -8.86 -11.31
N VAL A 436 -28.62 -8.88 -10.00
CA VAL A 436 -29.87 -8.50 -9.35
C VAL A 436 -30.16 -7.01 -9.52
N ILE A 437 -29.20 -6.12 -9.24
CA ILE A 437 -29.44 -4.66 -9.35
C ILE A 437 -29.77 -4.22 -10.79
N ARG A 438 -29.32 -4.93 -11.82
CA ARG A 438 -29.71 -4.64 -13.21
C ARG A 438 -31.23 -4.74 -13.44
N ILE A 439 -31.90 -5.54 -12.64
CA ILE A 439 -33.35 -5.74 -12.75
C ILE A 439 -34.08 -4.88 -11.73
N THR A 440 -33.61 -4.87 -10.48
CA THR A 440 -34.30 -4.25 -9.36
C THR A 440 -33.92 -2.81 -9.11
N GLY A 441 -32.74 -2.39 -9.60
CA GLY A 441 -32.05 -1.17 -9.13
C GLY A 441 -31.44 -1.37 -7.74
N VAL A 442 -30.66 -0.39 -7.31
CA VAL A 442 -29.93 -0.41 -6.01
C VAL A 442 -30.86 -0.22 -4.79
N ALA A 443 -32.04 0.29 -4.99
CA ALA A 443 -33.09 0.51 -3.97
C ALA A 443 -34.44 -0.02 -4.49
N PRO A 444 -34.64 -1.35 -4.48
CA PRO A 444 -35.87 -1.94 -5.00
C PRO A 444 -37.09 -1.55 -4.20
N ASP A 445 -38.23 -1.43 -4.89
CA ASP A 445 -39.54 -1.32 -4.24
C ASP A 445 -39.94 -2.70 -3.71
N GLN A 446 -40.11 -2.82 -2.40
CA GLN A 446 -40.43 -4.07 -1.72
C GLN A 446 -41.82 -4.64 -2.10
N TYR A 447 -42.70 -3.85 -2.68
CA TYR A 447 -44.05 -4.26 -3.09
C TYR A 447 -44.17 -4.56 -4.58
N ARG A 448 -43.07 -4.39 -5.33
CA ARG A 448 -43.04 -4.69 -6.76
C ARG A 448 -42.49 -6.08 -6.97
N ASP A 449 -43.22 -6.87 -7.75
CA ASP A 449 -42.77 -8.15 -8.30
C ASP A 449 -41.82 -7.84 -9.50
N TYR A 450 -40.56 -8.23 -9.38
CA TYR A 450 -39.55 -8.04 -10.43
C TYR A 450 -39.35 -9.28 -11.29
N GLU A 451 -40.08 -10.37 -11.01
CA GLU A 451 -39.93 -11.66 -11.71
C GLU A 451 -38.45 -12.12 -11.76
N ILE A 452 -37.73 -12.05 -10.61
CA ILE A 452 -36.27 -12.28 -10.54
C ILE A 452 -35.94 -13.68 -11.07
N GLU A 453 -36.64 -14.74 -10.64
CA GLU A 453 -36.41 -16.10 -11.11
C GLU A 453 -36.56 -16.24 -12.62
N ARG A 454 -37.53 -15.54 -13.22
CA ARG A 454 -37.73 -15.56 -14.66
C ARG A 454 -36.64 -14.79 -15.44
N ASN A 455 -36.23 -13.67 -14.91
CA ASN A 455 -35.24 -12.78 -15.56
C ASN A 455 -33.81 -13.28 -15.35
N LEU A 456 -33.55 -14.03 -14.28
CA LEU A 456 -32.24 -14.61 -13.94
C LEU A 456 -32.38 -16.13 -13.66
N PRO A 457 -32.64 -16.94 -14.68
CA PRO A 457 -32.91 -18.39 -14.49
C PRO A 457 -31.70 -19.16 -13.96
N GLU A 458 -30.51 -18.63 -14.01
CA GLU A 458 -29.26 -19.25 -13.49
C GLU A 458 -28.97 -18.84 -12.03
N LEU A 459 -29.73 -17.91 -11.46
CA LEU A 459 -29.47 -17.32 -10.14
C LEU A 459 -29.54 -18.37 -9.02
N GLU A 460 -30.59 -19.23 -9.02
CA GLU A 460 -30.71 -20.28 -8.02
C GLU A 460 -29.49 -21.21 -8.00
N GLY A 461 -29.04 -21.62 -9.19
CA GLY A 461 -27.84 -22.45 -9.33
C GLY A 461 -26.59 -21.78 -8.80
N GLN A 462 -26.42 -20.50 -9.08
CA GLN A 462 -25.30 -19.70 -8.58
C GLN A 462 -25.33 -19.55 -7.04
N LEU A 463 -26.49 -19.27 -6.47
CA LEU A 463 -26.67 -19.18 -5.02
C LEU A 463 -26.37 -20.52 -4.32
N ILE A 464 -26.84 -21.64 -4.88
CA ILE A 464 -26.57 -23.00 -4.36
C ILE A 464 -25.08 -23.30 -4.41
N GLN A 465 -24.41 -22.97 -5.51
CA GLN A 465 -22.97 -23.19 -5.67
C GLN A 465 -22.17 -22.42 -4.61
N VAL A 466 -22.36 -21.12 -4.50
CA VAL A 466 -21.64 -20.27 -3.52
C VAL A 466 -21.94 -20.72 -2.09
N ARG A 467 -23.18 -21.09 -1.81
CA ARG A 467 -23.57 -21.61 -0.50
C ARG A 467 -22.82 -22.92 -0.15
N GLN A 468 -22.62 -23.83 -1.11
CA GLN A 468 -21.87 -25.07 -0.92
C GLN A 468 -20.38 -24.82 -0.70
N GLU A 469 -19.78 -23.91 -1.48
CA GLU A 469 -18.40 -23.48 -1.34
C GLU A 469 -18.15 -22.85 0.04
N LEU A 470 -19.07 -21.98 0.47
CA LEU A 470 -19.00 -21.32 1.78
C LEU A 470 -19.18 -22.33 2.95
N ASP A 471 -20.05 -23.35 2.79
CA ASP A 471 -20.16 -24.42 3.78
C ASP A 471 -18.86 -25.20 3.92
N SER A 472 -18.19 -25.50 2.82
CA SER A 472 -16.91 -26.18 2.83
C SER A 472 -15.84 -25.34 3.53
N ALA A 473 -15.77 -24.05 3.22
CA ALA A 473 -14.86 -23.13 3.87
C ALA A 473 -15.13 -23.01 5.39
N ILE A 474 -16.39 -22.93 5.81
CA ILE A 474 -16.79 -22.93 7.23
C ILE A 474 -16.40 -24.24 7.93
N ALA A 475 -16.64 -25.39 7.29
CA ALA A 475 -16.28 -26.69 7.86
C ALA A 475 -14.76 -26.82 8.06
N ASN A 476 -13.98 -26.45 7.07
CA ASN A 476 -12.52 -26.45 7.14
C ASN A 476 -12.01 -25.48 8.22
N LEU A 477 -12.60 -24.29 8.31
CA LEU A 477 -12.25 -23.31 9.34
C LEU A 477 -12.53 -23.85 10.74
N LEU A 478 -13.70 -24.47 10.97
CA LEU A 478 -14.07 -25.04 12.27
C LEU A 478 -13.18 -26.22 12.68
N ASP A 479 -12.70 -27.01 11.72
CA ASP A 479 -11.72 -28.09 11.98
C ASP A 479 -10.39 -27.53 12.50
N LEU A 480 -9.95 -26.39 11.97
CA LEU A 480 -8.70 -25.75 12.37
C LEU A 480 -8.78 -25.02 13.72
N ILE A 481 -9.87 -24.28 13.98
CA ILE A 481 -9.96 -23.37 15.13
C ILE A 481 -10.89 -23.88 16.24
N GLY A 482 -11.67 -24.89 15.99
CA GLY A 482 -12.73 -25.36 16.89
C GLY A 482 -13.93 -24.40 16.94
N ASN A 483 -14.94 -24.77 17.72
CA ASN A 483 -16.13 -23.93 17.94
C ASN A 483 -15.80 -22.85 18.98
N ASN A 484 -16.20 -21.62 18.78
CA ASN A 484 -16.14 -20.43 19.64
C ASN A 484 -15.20 -19.31 19.17
N SER A 485 -15.06 -19.11 17.88
CA SER A 485 -14.42 -17.93 17.31
C SER A 485 -15.49 -16.94 16.79
N ASP A 486 -15.17 -15.65 16.75
CA ASP A 486 -16.00 -14.65 16.05
C ASP A 486 -15.81 -14.69 14.53
N LYS A 487 -14.82 -15.46 14.05
CA LYS A 487 -14.46 -15.53 12.63
C LYS A 487 -15.44 -16.37 11.81
N GLU A 488 -15.94 -17.48 12.35
CA GLU A 488 -16.95 -18.26 11.66
C GLU A 488 -18.31 -17.55 11.57
N ALA A 489 -18.63 -16.69 12.54
CA ALA A 489 -19.93 -16.03 12.61
C ALA A 489 -20.25 -15.17 11.38
N VAL A 490 -19.25 -14.53 10.78
CA VAL A 490 -19.41 -13.71 9.58
C VAL A 490 -19.80 -14.58 8.39
N LEU A 491 -19.09 -15.68 8.20
CA LEU A 491 -19.34 -16.63 7.10
C LEU A 491 -20.69 -17.33 7.26
N ILE A 492 -21.03 -17.73 8.49
CA ILE A 492 -22.35 -18.33 8.82
C ILE A 492 -23.48 -17.34 8.52
N THR A 493 -23.34 -16.07 8.87
CA THR A 493 -24.36 -15.05 8.58
C THR A 493 -24.62 -14.92 7.09
N MET A 494 -23.57 -14.95 6.27
CA MET A 494 -23.69 -14.91 4.81
C MET A 494 -24.38 -16.18 4.28
N ARG A 495 -23.95 -17.36 4.74
CA ARG A 495 -24.55 -18.65 4.38
C ARG A 495 -26.06 -18.69 4.71
N ASP A 496 -26.46 -18.30 5.92
CA ASP A 496 -27.84 -18.28 6.35
C ASP A 496 -28.71 -17.36 5.48
N GLN A 497 -28.14 -16.22 5.04
CA GLN A 497 -28.79 -15.32 4.10
C GLN A 497 -28.94 -15.97 2.70
N LEU A 498 -27.94 -16.74 2.25
CA LEU A 498 -28.06 -17.49 1.00
C LEU A 498 -29.14 -18.56 1.08
N ASP A 499 -29.29 -19.26 2.20
CA ASP A 499 -30.39 -20.23 2.39
C ASP A 499 -31.78 -19.57 2.27
N GLU A 500 -31.95 -18.33 2.79
CA GLU A 500 -33.18 -17.57 2.60
C GLU A 500 -33.47 -17.22 1.14
N LEU A 501 -32.42 -16.81 0.41
CA LEU A 501 -32.52 -16.40 -0.98
C LEU A 501 -32.69 -17.58 -1.96
N ILE A 502 -32.15 -18.75 -1.64
CA ILE A 502 -32.36 -19.98 -2.38
C ILE A 502 -33.84 -20.43 -2.23
N TYR A 503 -34.40 -20.25 -1.05
CA TYR A 503 -35.82 -20.59 -0.79
C TYR A 503 -36.78 -19.67 -1.55
N ASP A 504 -36.48 -18.38 -1.65
CA ASP A 504 -37.30 -17.37 -2.30
C ASP A 504 -36.43 -16.20 -2.82
N GLN A 505 -36.19 -16.18 -4.12
CA GLN A 505 -35.33 -15.18 -4.77
C GLN A 505 -35.95 -13.79 -4.82
N GLU A 506 -37.29 -13.65 -4.80
CA GLU A 506 -37.92 -12.33 -4.75
C GLU A 506 -37.65 -11.57 -3.46
N ARG A 507 -37.20 -12.27 -2.40
CA ARG A 507 -36.73 -11.62 -1.16
C ARG A 507 -35.53 -10.73 -1.32
N PHE A 508 -34.82 -10.81 -2.46
CA PHE A 508 -33.80 -9.79 -2.75
C PHE A 508 -34.33 -8.37 -2.66
N THR A 509 -35.60 -8.15 -2.99
CA THR A 509 -36.24 -6.82 -2.89
C THR A 509 -36.28 -6.28 -1.46
N GLU A 510 -36.33 -7.16 -0.46
CA GLU A 510 -36.37 -6.81 0.97
C GLU A 510 -34.97 -6.73 1.59
N VAL A 511 -34.06 -7.63 1.17
CA VAL A 511 -32.76 -7.84 1.86
C VAL A 511 -31.54 -7.36 1.09
N LEU A 512 -31.71 -6.71 -0.07
CA LEU A 512 -30.58 -6.30 -0.94
C LEU A 512 -29.54 -5.45 -0.21
N ALA A 513 -29.98 -4.51 0.61
CA ALA A 513 -29.07 -3.67 1.41
C ALA A 513 -28.28 -4.50 2.44
N THR A 514 -28.94 -5.46 3.11
CA THR A 514 -28.29 -6.37 4.07
C THR A 514 -27.36 -7.33 3.35
N TYR A 515 -27.75 -7.83 2.18
CA TYR A 515 -26.91 -8.67 1.34
C TYR A 515 -25.58 -7.96 1.01
N LYS A 516 -25.64 -6.73 0.52
CA LYS A 516 -24.46 -5.89 0.26
C LYS A 516 -23.55 -5.72 1.48
N VAL A 517 -24.16 -5.51 2.67
CA VAL A 517 -23.40 -5.40 3.94
C VAL A 517 -22.71 -6.70 4.29
N ASN A 518 -23.39 -7.85 4.12
CA ASN A 518 -22.84 -9.16 4.44
C ASN A 518 -21.73 -9.55 3.46
N VAL A 519 -21.88 -9.29 2.16
CA VAL A 519 -20.79 -9.49 1.18
C VAL A 519 -19.56 -8.69 1.57
N ARG A 520 -19.72 -7.42 1.95
CA ARG A 520 -18.62 -6.59 2.42
C ARG A 520 -18.00 -7.13 3.72
N ALA A 521 -18.80 -7.63 4.64
CA ALA A 521 -18.30 -8.23 5.87
C ALA A 521 -17.46 -9.47 5.59
N THR A 522 -17.90 -10.32 4.63
CA THR A 522 -17.16 -11.51 4.15
C THR A 522 -15.85 -11.11 3.49
N ALA A 523 -15.83 -10.06 2.65
CA ALA A 523 -14.60 -9.56 2.06
C ALA A 523 -13.64 -8.95 3.12
N ASN A 524 -14.14 -8.24 4.13
CA ASN A 524 -13.32 -7.73 5.22
C ASN A 524 -12.76 -8.85 6.13
N TRP A 525 -13.44 -9.98 6.21
CA TRP A 525 -12.95 -11.17 6.90
C TRP A 525 -11.64 -11.66 6.30
N ILE A 526 -11.52 -11.68 4.97
CA ILE A 526 -10.27 -12.02 4.25
C ILE A 526 -9.11 -11.15 4.75
N THR A 527 -9.28 -9.83 4.76
CA THR A 527 -8.25 -8.87 5.22
C THR A 527 -7.81 -9.13 6.66
N GLN A 528 -8.74 -9.55 7.53
CA GLN A 528 -8.43 -9.85 8.92
C GLN A 528 -7.65 -11.16 9.09
N VAL A 529 -7.92 -12.17 8.28
CA VAL A 529 -7.28 -13.49 8.39
C VAL A 529 -5.92 -13.53 7.68
N ILE A 530 -5.75 -12.80 6.58
CA ILE A 530 -4.45 -12.64 5.90
C ILE A 530 -3.42 -11.99 6.84
N SER A 531 -3.84 -11.14 7.75
CA SER A 531 -2.95 -10.48 8.70
C SER A 531 -2.49 -11.45 9.78
N GLN A 532 -1.18 -11.72 9.86
CA GLN A 532 -0.55 -12.75 10.71
C GLN A 532 0.47 -12.13 11.71
N PRO A 533 0.08 -11.18 12.58
CA PRO A 533 1.02 -10.47 13.46
C PRO A 533 1.53 -11.35 14.60
N LEU A 534 2.84 -11.29 14.86
CA LEU A 534 3.51 -11.96 15.98
C LEU A 534 4.59 -11.05 16.54
N GLN A 535 4.68 -10.92 17.86
CA GLN A 535 5.70 -10.15 18.55
C GLN A 535 6.60 -11.09 19.35
N LEU A 536 7.92 -10.87 19.27
CA LEU A 536 8.93 -11.65 19.96
C LEU A 536 9.76 -10.77 20.88
N ASP A 537 10.09 -11.31 22.06
CA ASP A 537 10.98 -10.73 23.06
C ASP A 537 12.33 -11.48 23.08
N ARG A 538 12.31 -12.82 23.12
CA ARG A 538 13.52 -13.65 23.21
C ARG A 538 13.35 -15.00 22.54
N LEU A 539 14.49 -15.57 22.10
CA LEU A 539 14.58 -16.93 21.67
C LEU A 539 15.59 -17.67 22.57
N TYR A 540 15.39 -18.96 22.75
CA TYR A 540 16.27 -19.82 23.49
C TYR A 540 16.57 -21.07 22.70
N VAL A 541 17.88 -21.43 22.58
CA VAL A 541 18.35 -22.72 22.08
C VAL A 541 19.03 -23.41 23.26
N TYR A 542 18.50 -24.56 23.68
CA TYR A 542 18.93 -25.15 24.96
C TYR A 542 18.98 -26.68 24.94
N SER A 543 19.87 -27.23 25.72
CA SER A 543 20.06 -28.69 25.87
C SER A 543 18.79 -29.35 26.44
N PRO A 544 18.39 -30.53 25.96
CA PRO A 544 17.34 -31.35 26.58
C PRO A 544 17.61 -31.57 28.08
N GLY A 545 16.62 -31.35 28.93
CA GLY A 545 16.77 -31.45 30.40
C GLY A 545 17.26 -30.17 31.09
N SER A 546 17.68 -29.14 30.39
CA SER A 546 17.97 -27.83 30.95
C SER A 546 16.67 -27.05 31.20
N GLU A 547 16.59 -26.31 32.32
CA GLU A 547 15.46 -25.46 32.61
C GLU A 547 15.69 -24.04 32.11
N ILE A 548 14.80 -23.55 31.25
CA ILE A 548 14.72 -22.13 30.93
C ILE A 548 13.81 -21.45 31.94
N ARG A 549 14.33 -20.51 32.68
CA ARG A 549 13.55 -19.69 33.58
C ARG A 549 13.05 -18.46 32.85
N VAL A 550 11.78 -18.46 32.43
CA VAL A 550 11.04 -17.25 32.08
C VAL A 550 10.25 -16.86 33.32
N GLU A 551 10.54 -15.72 33.88
CA GLU A 551 9.89 -15.26 35.10
C GLU A 551 8.39 -15.13 34.89
N LYS A 552 7.61 -15.94 35.61
CA LYS A 552 6.17 -15.73 35.72
C LYS A 552 5.98 -14.49 36.61
N ILE A 553 5.43 -13.45 35.99
CA ILE A 553 5.12 -12.24 36.74
C ILE A 553 4.08 -12.55 37.81
N GLY A 554 4.48 -12.41 39.07
CA GLY A 554 3.53 -12.47 40.17
C GLY A 554 2.56 -11.29 40.13
N PHE A 555 1.32 -11.51 40.56
CA PHE A 555 0.27 -10.47 40.60
C PHE A 555 0.76 -9.12 41.17
N TRP A 556 1.52 -9.16 42.22
CA TRP A 556 2.05 -7.95 42.88
C TRP A 556 3.13 -7.23 42.07
N ALA A 557 3.95 -7.95 41.31
CA ALA A 557 4.96 -7.33 40.46
C ALA A 557 4.28 -6.64 39.25
N GLY A 558 3.28 -7.27 38.67
CA GLY A 558 2.47 -6.66 37.63
C GLY A 558 1.72 -5.41 38.10
N LEU A 559 1.04 -5.50 39.24
CA LEU A 559 0.33 -4.38 39.86
C LEU A 559 1.29 -3.22 40.20
N TRP A 560 2.48 -3.52 40.73
CA TRP A 560 3.48 -2.50 41.05
C TRP A 560 3.99 -1.81 39.77
N HIS A 561 4.22 -2.56 38.73
CA HIS A 561 4.62 -2.01 37.42
C HIS A 561 3.56 -1.03 36.88
N GLU A 562 2.28 -1.40 36.90
CA GLU A 562 1.17 -0.54 36.47
C GLU A 562 1.03 0.72 37.35
N ILE A 563 1.23 0.60 38.67
CA ILE A 563 1.25 1.76 39.60
C ILE A 563 2.39 2.71 39.23
N CYS A 564 3.58 2.17 38.97
CA CYS A 564 4.73 2.99 38.54
C CYS A 564 4.45 3.68 37.20
N ARG A 565 3.92 2.96 36.19
CA ARG A 565 3.52 3.55 34.91
C ARG A 565 2.49 4.68 35.06
N LEU A 566 1.47 4.45 35.91
CA LEU A 566 0.47 5.46 36.23
C LEU A 566 1.11 6.69 36.89
N PHE A 567 2.03 6.49 37.82
CA PHE A 567 2.75 7.59 38.47
C PHE A 567 3.58 8.40 37.45
N TYR A 568 4.36 7.70 36.61
CA TYR A 568 5.17 8.36 35.60
C TYR A 568 4.33 9.06 34.54
N SER A 569 3.11 8.59 34.24
CA SER A 569 2.19 9.27 33.33
C SER A 569 1.75 10.67 33.81
N PHE A 570 1.88 10.97 35.10
CA PHE A 570 1.64 12.32 35.65
C PHE A 570 2.88 13.21 35.68
N VAL A 571 4.08 12.60 35.64
CA VAL A 571 5.35 13.33 35.75
C VAL A 571 5.98 13.61 34.40
N ILE A 572 5.75 12.76 33.43
CA ILE A 572 6.29 12.87 32.08
C ILE A 572 5.24 13.53 31.19
N ASP A 573 5.62 14.63 30.55
CA ASP A 573 4.79 15.26 29.54
C ASP A 573 4.83 14.44 28.25
N TYR A 574 3.84 13.60 28.05
CA TYR A 574 3.75 12.78 26.84
C TYR A 574 3.44 13.54 25.55
N ASN A 575 3.17 14.85 25.63
CA ASN A 575 3.01 15.71 24.44
C ASN A 575 4.36 16.25 23.94
N GLN A 576 5.40 16.19 24.78
CA GLN A 576 6.77 16.48 24.37
C GLN A 576 7.50 15.19 24.07
N ILE A 577 7.93 15.05 22.84
CA ILE A 577 8.82 13.98 22.40
C ILE A 577 10.25 14.40 22.79
N GLY A 578 11.01 13.53 23.46
CA GLY A 578 12.35 13.85 24.00
C GLY A 578 13.34 14.30 22.91
N ASN A 579 14.33 15.07 23.29
CA ASN A 579 15.37 15.59 22.41
C ASN A 579 16.71 14.84 22.55
N VAL A 580 17.46 14.68 21.49
CA VAL A 580 18.78 14.00 21.47
C VAL A 580 19.86 14.84 22.15
N SER A 581 19.77 16.15 22.09
CA SER A 581 20.77 17.08 22.67
C SER A 581 20.51 17.36 24.16
N LYS A 582 21.57 17.34 24.95
CA LYS A 582 21.55 17.66 26.37
C LYS A 582 21.79 19.14 26.69
N GLU A 583 22.20 19.94 25.72
CA GLU A 583 22.51 21.36 25.91
C GLU A 583 21.34 22.22 25.41
N ASP A 584 21.12 23.37 26.10
CA ASP A 584 20.20 24.45 25.71
C ASP A 584 20.75 25.20 24.45
N SER A 585 21.09 24.48 23.41
CA SER A 585 21.37 25.10 22.12
C SER A 585 20.03 25.52 21.47
N SER A 586 20.05 26.51 20.59
CA SER A 586 18.86 27.04 19.93
C SER A 586 17.90 25.92 19.48
N ALA A 587 16.71 25.89 20.08
CA ALA A 587 15.71 24.89 19.75
C ALA A 587 14.53 25.60 19.08
N ILE A 588 14.20 25.16 17.88
CA ILE A 588 12.97 25.60 17.21
C ILE A 588 11.79 24.74 17.67
N THR A 589 10.64 25.36 17.83
CA THR A 589 9.38 24.69 18.17
C THR A 589 8.61 24.36 16.90
N LEU A 590 8.32 23.09 16.72
CA LEU A 590 7.58 22.57 15.58
C LEU A 590 6.18 22.10 16.00
N TRP A 591 5.14 22.65 15.41
CA TRP A 591 3.77 22.15 15.55
C TRP A 591 3.37 21.24 14.40
N ILE A 592 2.70 20.12 14.76
CA ILE A 592 2.19 19.12 13.83
C ILE A 592 0.72 18.86 14.15
N GLY A 593 -0.15 18.88 13.13
CA GLY A 593 -1.61 18.71 13.29
C GLY A 593 -2.12 17.29 13.16
N THR A 594 -1.26 16.35 12.82
CA THR A 594 -1.62 14.94 12.55
C THR A 594 -1.45 14.04 13.76
N GLY A 595 -1.74 12.74 13.59
CA GLY A 595 -1.71 11.77 14.68
C GLY A 595 -0.32 11.56 15.30
N ARG A 596 -0.32 11.04 16.53
CA ARG A 596 0.90 10.79 17.32
C ARG A 596 1.92 9.91 16.58
N ASP A 597 1.45 8.92 15.81
CA ASP A 597 2.34 8.01 15.11
C ASP A 597 3.15 8.73 14.03
N GLN A 598 2.53 9.64 13.29
CA GLN A 598 3.22 10.49 12.32
C GLN A 598 4.23 11.42 12.97
N ALA A 599 3.85 12.04 14.08
CA ALA A 599 4.74 12.91 14.84
C ALA A 599 5.97 12.16 15.39
N ASN A 600 5.79 10.91 15.85
CA ASN A 600 6.88 10.05 16.27
C ASN A 600 7.84 9.73 15.12
N VAL A 601 7.30 9.42 13.94
CA VAL A 601 8.10 9.18 12.73
C VAL A 601 8.91 10.43 12.38
N ILE A 602 8.27 11.59 12.30
CA ILE A 602 8.93 12.86 11.97
C ILE A 602 10.03 13.18 12.99
N LYS A 603 9.73 13.03 14.30
CA LYS A 603 10.73 13.26 15.35
C LYS A 603 11.91 12.29 15.25
N SER A 604 11.64 11.01 14.97
CA SER A 604 12.69 10.02 14.75
C SER A 604 13.62 10.40 13.59
N MET A 605 13.05 10.88 12.48
CA MET A 605 13.82 11.34 11.32
C MET A 605 14.64 12.60 11.64
N ILE A 606 14.08 13.55 12.39
CA ILE A 606 14.78 14.74 12.87
C ILE A 606 16.01 14.35 13.70
N ASP A 607 15.81 13.44 14.65
CA ASP A 607 16.87 13.00 15.56
C ASP A 607 17.95 12.16 14.86
N ALA A 608 17.55 11.40 13.83
CA ALA A 608 18.48 10.56 13.08
C ALA A 608 19.31 11.35 12.04
N THR A 609 18.74 12.38 11.43
CA THR A 609 19.38 13.05 10.28
C THR A 609 19.54 14.57 10.46
N PHE A 610 18.47 15.29 10.75
CA PHE A 610 18.50 16.76 10.80
C PHE A 610 19.38 17.31 11.93
N THR A 611 19.09 16.93 13.17
CA THR A 611 19.83 17.43 14.34
C THR A 611 21.31 17.06 14.30
N PRO A 612 21.74 15.83 13.93
CA PRO A 612 23.16 15.52 13.80
C PRO A 612 23.89 16.29 12.70
N GLN A 613 23.21 16.62 11.60
CA GLN A 613 23.81 17.34 10.47
C GLN A 613 23.92 18.85 10.70
N THR A 614 22.92 19.44 11.37
CA THR A 614 22.81 20.91 11.50
C THR A 614 23.15 21.42 12.91
N GLY A 615 23.09 20.57 13.93
CA GLY A 615 23.18 20.97 15.34
C GLY A 615 21.95 21.70 15.86
N ILE A 616 20.87 21.82 15.08
CA ILE A 616 19.64 22.49 15.47
C ILE A 616 18.72 21.47 16.15
N ASN A 617 18.26 21.79 17.35
CA ASN A 617 17.28 20.99 18.06
C ASN A 617 15.85 21.36 17.63
N VAL A 618 14.96 20.38 17.59
CA VAL A 618 13.55 20.60 17.22
C VAL A 618 12.65 20.04 18.32
N ASN A 619 11.86 20.91 18.92
CA ASN A 619 10.87 20.55 19.92
C ASN A 619 9.51 20.32 19.23
N VAL A 620 9.14 19.05 19.05
CA VAL A 620 7.93 18.65 18.35
C VAL A 620 6.73 18.65 19.29
N GLN A 621 5.66 19.33 18.92
CA GLN A 621 4.41 19.41 19.67
C GLN A 621 3.22 19.05 18.78
N LEU A 622 2.34 18.22 19.33
CA LEU A 622 1.06 17.87 18.69
C LEU A 622 0.00 18.91 19.07
N VAL A 623 -0.49 19.64 18.09
CA VAL A 623 -1.46 20.73 18.32
C VAL A 623 -2.55 20.69 17.25
N ASP A 624 -3.78 21.00 17.64
CA ASP A 624 -4.86 21.20 16.67
C ASP A 624 -4.57 22.44 15.82
N MET A 625 -4.34 22.27 14.51
CA MET A 625 -3.97 23.34 13.58
C MET A 625 -5.05 24.44 13.44
N ASN A 626 -6.29 24.17 13.80
CA ASN A 626 -7.35 25.20 13.87
C ASN A 626 -7.02 26.31 14.88
N THR A 627 -6.08 26.08 15.79
CA THR A 627 -5.64 27.08 16.78
C THR A 627 -4.44 27.90 16.30
N LEU A 628 -3.74 27.48 15.24
CA LEU A 628 -2.45 28.02 14.81
C LEU A 628 -2.48 29.54 14.64
N LEU A 629 -3.41 30.08 13.83
CA LEU A 629 -3.50 31.51 13.57
C LEU A 629 -3.73 32.30 14.86
N ARG A 630 -4.64 31.84 15.70
CA ARG A 630 -4.99 32.54 16.96
C ARG A 630 -3.82 32.55 17.95
N ALA A 631 -3.13 31.42 18.07
CA ALA A 631 -1.96 31.28 18.93
C ALA A 631 -0.80 32.16 18.43
N THR A 632 -0.55 32.20 17.13
CA THR A 632 0.48 33.04 16.52
C THR A 632 0.21 34.52 16.75
N LEU A 633 -1.02 34.99 16.51
CA LEU A 633 -1.41 36.37 16.75
C LEU A 633 -1.39 36.75 18.25
N ALA A 634 -1.51 35.78 19.16
CA ALA A 634 -1.36 35.93 20.60
C ALA A 634 0.11 35.84 21.08
N GLY A 635 1.07 35.63 20.18
CA GLY A 635 2.48 35.46 20.53
C GLY A 635 2.83 34.15 21.23
N GLN A 636 1.98 33.11 21.05
CA GLN A 636 2.15 31.78 21.64
C GLN A 636 2.19 30.68 20.55
N GLY A 637 2.42 31.05 19.32
CA GLY A 637 2.60 30.11 18.19
C GLY A 637 3.96 29.45 18.17
N PRO A 638 4.16 28.42 17.29
CA PRO A 638 5.45 27.78 17.07
C PRO A 638 6.39 28.65 16.25
N ASP A 639 7.62 28.18 16.08
CA ASP A 639 8.56 28.71 15.07
C ASP A 639 8.22 28.19 13.67
N VAL A 640 7.90 26.90 13.58
CA VAL A 640 7.52 26.21 12.34
C VAL A 640 6.22 25.42 12.55
N ALA A 641 5.35 25.44 11.56
CA ALA A 641 4.18 24.58 11.49
C ALA A 641 4.22 23.77 10.20
N ILE A 642 4.04 22.46 10.29
CA ILE A 642 3.96 21.56 9.14
C ILE A 642 2.59 20.86 9.08
N GLN A 643 2.28 20.31 7.91
CA GLN A 643 0.99 19.66 7.63
C GLN A 643 -0.21 20.60 7.84
N VAL A 644 0.01 21.88 7.54
CA VAL A 644 -1.03 22.89 7.64
C VAL A 644 -1.94 22.79 6.41
N PRO A 645 -3.27 22.62 6.57
CA PRO A 645 -4.19 22.60 5.44
C PRO A 645 -4.15 23.94 4.66
N ASN A 646 -4.08 23.84 3.35
CA ASN A 646 -4.10 25.01 2.45
C ASN A 646 -5.32 24.97 1.56
N THR A 647 -6.50 24.91 2.15
CA THR A 647 -7.78 24.78 1.44
C THR A 647 -8.81 25.76 1.94
N ASN A 648 -9.64 26.23 1.03
CA ASN A 648 -10.81 27.08 1.32
C ASN A 648 -12.03 26.26 1.81
N GLY A 649 -11.83 25.18 2.51
CA GLY A 649 -12.88 24.30 3.01
C GLY A 649 -12.90 22.98 2.26
N ALA A 650 -12.04 22.02 2.67
CA ALA A 650 -12.09 20.66 2.17
C ALA A 650 -13.40 19.96 2.51
N ALA A 651 -13.88 19.12 1.61
CA ALA A 651 -15.03 18.25 1.86
C ALA A 651 -14.77 17.40 3.11
N GLY A 652 -15.56 17.60 4.16
CA GLY A 652 -15.44 16.87 5.44
C GLY A 652 -14.80 17.63 6.60
N ALA A 653 -14.16 18.78 6.40
CA ALA A 653 -13.73 19.64 7.49
C ALA A 653 -14.91 20.47 8.00
N VAL A 654 -15.08 20.47 9.31
CA VAL A 654 -16.12 21.21 10.02
C VAL A 654 -16.15 22.67 9.55
N LEU A 655 -17.33 23.18 9.26
CA LEU A 655 -17.73 24.45 8.67
C LEU A 655 -17.11 25.77 9.23
N ASN A 656 -15.99 25.73 9.94
CA ASN A 656 -15.46 26.89 10.68
C ASN A 656 -14.04 27.34 10.28
N SER A 657 -13.40 26.73 9.30
CA SER A 657 -11.99 27.04 8.98
C SER A 657 -11.78 27.82 7.68
N GLY A 658 -12.69 28.70 7.34
CA GLY A 658 -12.66 29.51 6.11
C GLY A 658 -11.49 30.49 5.94
N ASN A 659 -10.39 30.37 6.70
CA ASN A 659 -9.32 31.36 6.71
C ASN A 659 -7.89 30.76 6.76
N ASP A 660 -7.70 29.49 6.47
CA ASP A 660 -6.44 28.79 6.76
C ASP A 660 -5.53 28.59 5.52
N SER A 661 -5.48 29.56 4.61
CA SER A 661 -4.48 29.53 3.53
C SER A 661 -3.19 30.27 3.92
N ALA A 662 -2.05 29.82 3.40
CA ALA A 662 -0.75 30.46 3.60
C ALA A 662 -0.79 31.96 3.25
N VAL A 663 -1.50 32.33 2.18
CA VAL A 663 -1.71 33.73 1.78
C VAL A 663 -2.45 34.51 2.85
N ASN A 664 -3.49 33.95 3.48
CA ASN A 664 -4.20 34.61 4.58
C ASN A 664 -3.33 34.84 5.82
N TYR A 665 -2.41 33.92 6.12
CA TYR A 665 -1.40 34.13 7.17
C TYR A 665 -0.42 35.22 6.76
N GLY A 666 0.04 35.22 5.49
CA GLY A 666 0.99 36.19 4.96
C GLY A 666 0.48 37.63 5.02
N ILE A 667 -0.73 37.88 4.53
CA ILE A 667 -1.32 39.24 4.55
C ILE A 667 -1.57 39.79 5.97
N ARG A 668 -1.67 38.92 6.98
CA ARG A 668 -1.75 39.29 8.39
C ARG A 668 -0.38 39.38 9.09
N ASN A 669 0.69 39.24 8.34
CA ASN A 669 2.07 39.19 8.86
C ASN A 669 2.27 38.09 9.94
N ALA A 670 1.51 37.00 9.85
CA ALA A 670 1.64 35.88 10.77
C ALA A 670 2.72 34.88 10.36
N VAL A 671 3.15 34.91 9.10
CA VAL A 671 4.20 34.03 8.53
C VAL A 671 5.27 34.84 7.82
N VAL A 672 6.42 34.24 7.68
CA VAL A 672 7.60 34.79 7.01
C VAL A 672 7.43 34.68 5.50
N ASP A 673 7.83 35.73 4.77
CA ASP A 673 7.98 35.67 3.32
C ASP A 673 9.26 34.90 2.97
N LEU A 674 9.11 33.71 2.39
CA LEU A 674 10.24 32.81 2.09
C LEU A 674 11.14 33.31 0.98
N THR A 675 10.70 34.26 0.16
CA THR A 675 11.52 34.85 -0.93
C THR A 675 12.72 35.65 -0.40
N GLN A 676 12.74 36.00 0.90
CA GLN A 676 13.88 36.64 1.52
C GLN A 676 15.13 35.74 1.62
N PHE A 677 14.96 34.42 1.60
CA PHE A 677 16.07 33.48 1.66
C PHE A 677 16.73 33.33 0.29
N SER A 678 18.07 33.46 0.25
CA SER A 678 18.84 33.56 -1.00
C SER A 678 18.76 32.32 -1.90
N ASP A 679 18.48 31.15 -1.32
CA ASP A 679 18.41 29.86 -2.00
C ASP A 679 16.95 29.38 -2.24
N TYR A 680 15.95 30.23 -1.94
CA TYR A 680 14.53 29.92 -2.17
C TYR A 680 14.28 29.43 -3.60
N GLY A 681 14.86 30.11 -4.61
CA GLY A 681 14.68 29.73 -6.02
C GLY A 681 15.13 28.29 -6.34
N GLN A 682 16.16 27.79 -5.68
CA GLN A 682 16.63 26.40 -5.85
C GLN A 682 15.73 25.39 -5.13
N VAL A 683 15.22 25.79 -3.95
CA VAL A 683 14.35 24.89 -3.17
C VAL A 683 13.02 24.63 -3.88
N VAL A 684 12.45 25.63 -4.52
CA VAL A 684 11.14 25.49 -5.20
C VAL A 684 11.20 24.67 -6.49
N GLU A 685 12.37 24.44 -7.07
CA GLU A 685 12.55 23.56 -8.23
C GLU A 685 12.10 22.11 -7.97
N ARG A 686 11.98 21.72 -6.69
CA ARG A 686 11.48 20.40 -6.26
C ARG A 686 10.00 20.19 -6.55
N PHE A 687 9.25 21.27 -6.77
CA PHE A 687 7.79 21.27 -6.84
C PHE A 687 7.28 21.70 -8.21
N SER A 688 6.08 21.26 -8.54
CA SER A 688 5.39 21.80 -9.70
C SER A 688 4.95 23.26 -9.46
N GLU A 689 4.86 24.04 -10.53
CA GLU A 689 4.30 25.40 -10.48
C GLU A 689 2.89 25.38 -9.90
N SER A 690 2.10 24.35 -10.21
CA SER A 690 0.73 24.19 -9.71
C SER A 690 0.64 24.05 -8.17
N ALA A 691 1.63 23.49 -7.51
CA ALA A 691 1.70 23.41 -6.06
C ALA A 691 2.05 24.77 -5.42
N LEU A 692 2.89 25.57 -6.08
CA LEU A 692 3.38 26.86 -5.59
C LEU A 692 2.34 27.98 -5.73
N VAL A 693 1.52 27.97 -6.78
CA VAL A 693 0.51 29.00 -7.06
C VAL A 693 -0.40 29.28 -5.86
N GLN A 694 -0.69 28.27 -5.07
CA GLN A 694 -1.58 28.39 -3.90
C GLN A 694 -0.93 29.08 -2.69
N LEU A 695 0.40 29.21 -2.68
CA LEU A 695 1.20 29.64 -1.53
C LEU A 695 1.79 31.01 -1.69
N GLY A 696 1.67 31.61 -2.88
CA GLY A 696 2.23 32.89 -3.22
C GLY A 696 1.17 33.95 -3.56
N PHE A 697 1.48 35.21 -3.28
CA PHE A 697 0.69 36.35 -3.68
C PHE A 697 1.56 37.60 -3.87
N HIS A 698 1.39 38.29 -5.02
CA HIS A 698 2.13 39.51 -5.38
C HIS A 698 3.66 39.40 -5.22
N GLY A 699 4.23 38.26 -5.62
CA GLY A 699 5.67 38.00 -5.61
C GLY A 699 6.24 37.54 -4.27
N ALA A 700 5.45 37.52 -3.20
CA ALA A 700 5.79 36.89 -1.93
C ALA A 700 5.39 35.41 -1.92
N ALA A 701 6.12 34.59 -1.18
CA ALA A 701 5.83 33.17 -0.96
C ALA A 701 5.76 32.87 0.54
N TYR A 702 4.63 32.36 0.99
CA TYR A 702 4.33 32.23 2.40
C TYR A 702 4.45 30.80 2.95
N GLY A 703 4.82 29.84 2.12
CA GLY A 703 5.01 28.46 2.56
C GLY A 703 5.66 27.59 1.48
N LEU A 704 6.02 26.35 1.85
CA LEU A 704 6.44 25.31 0.93
C LEU A 704 5.39 24.22 0.86
N PRO A 705 5.06 23.67 -0.33
CA PRO A 705 4.11 22.58 -0.43
C PRO A 705 4.68 21.29 0.19
N GLU A 706 3.88 20.56 0.95
CA GLU A 706 4.21 19.22 1.46
C GLU A 706 3.53 18.14 0.66
N THR A 707 2.23 18.30 0.45
CA THR A 707 1.44 17.34 -0.32
C THR A 707 0.76 18.06 -1.48
N GLN A 708 0.48 17.30 -2.54
CA GLN A 708 -0.35 17.76 -3.64
C GLN A 708 -1.27 16.63 -4.08
N THR A 709 -2.58 16.88 -4.08
CA THR A 709 -3.59 15.93 -4.51
C THR A 709 -4.45 16.52 -5.62
N PHE A 710 -4.95 15.66 -6.50
CA PHE A 710 -5.74 16.06 -7.65
C PHE A 710 -6.68 14.95 -8.11
N PRO A 711 -7.77 15.26 -8.81
CA PRO A 711 -8.70 14.29 -9.35
C PRO A 711 -8.07 13.39 -10.43
N MET A 712 -8.41 12.10 -10.36
CA MET A 712 -8.15 11.09 -11.38
C MET A 712 -9.45 10.36 -11.72
N MET A 713 -9.49 9.72 -12.87
CA MET A 713 -10.56 8.78 -13.21
C MET A 713 -10.16 7.37 -12.79
N PHE A 714 -11.03 6.71 -12.04
CA PHE A 714 -10.95 5.29 -11.70
C PHE A 714 -12.00 4.53 -12.50
N TYR A 715 -11.67 3.36 -13.01
CA TYR A 715 -12.61 2.57 -13.78
C TYR A 715 -12.45 1.06 -13.55
N ARG A 716 -13.56 0.34 -13.60
CA ARG A 716 -13.65 -1.11 -13.50
C ARG A 716 -13.48 -1.73 -14.89
N LYS A 717 -12.33 -2.37 -15.10
CA LYS A 717 -11.98 -3.01 -16.38
C LYS A 717 -12.96 -4.12 -16.74
N ASP A 718 -13.31 -4.96 -15.76
CA ASP A 718 -14.25 -6.07 -15.91
C ASP A 718 -15.63 -5.59 -16.35
N ILE A 719 -16.17 -4.57 -15.69
CA ILE A 719 -17.52 -4.07 -16.00
C ILE A 719 -17.54 -3.30 -17.32
N LEU A 720 -16.53 -2.48 -17.64
CA LEU A 720 -16.45 -1.79 -18.90
C LEU A 720 -16.40 -2.81 -20.06
N MET A 721 -15.60 -3.87 -19.94
CA MET A 721 -15.52 -4.93 -20.94
C MET A 721 -16.87 -5.66 -21.07
N GLU A 722 -17.54 -5.99 -19.97
CA GLU A 722 -18.85 -6.63 -19.97
C GLU A 722 -19.91 -5.78 -20.68
N LEU A 723 -19.88 -4.46 -20.49
CA LEU A 723 -20.81 -3.52 -21.09
C LEU A 723 -20.41 -3.08 -22.52
N GLY A 724 -19.21 -3.48 -22.98
CA GLY A 724 -18.66 -3.07 -24.26
C GLY A 724 -18.32 -1.57 -24.32
N LEU A 725 -17.94 -0.98 -23.17
CA LEU A 725 -17.52 0.40 -23.03
C LEU A 725 -15.99 0.50 -23.14
N GLU A 726 -15.53 1.53 -23.84
CA GLU A 726 -14.14 1.97 -23.77
C GLU A 726 -13.95 2.97 -22.62
N VAL A 727 -12.70 3.16 -22.20
CA VAL A 727 -12.34 4.15 -21.17
C VAL A 727 -12.60 5.56 -21.71
N PRO A 728 -13.49 6.35 -21.11
CA PRO A 728 -13.84 7.68 -21.60
C PRO A 728 -12.65 8.62 -21.67
N GLN A 729 -12.45 9.28 -22.80
CA GLN A 729 -11.38 10.25 -23.01
C GLN A 729 -11.87 11.68 -22.90
N THR A 730 -13.13 11.91 -23.21
CA THR A 730 -13.78 13.22 -23.20
C THR A 730 -15.08 13.20 -22.40
N TRP A 731 -15.59 14.36 -22.03
CA TRP A 731 -16.90 14.47 -21.37
C TRP A 731 -18.06 14.00 -22.25
N ASP A 732 -17.91 14.03 -23.59
CA ASP A 732 -18.91 13.45 -24.48
C ASP A 732 -18.91 11.93 -24.43
N ASP A 733 -17.74 11.30 -24.30
CA ASP A 733 -17.63 9.85 -24.06
C ASP A 733 -18.26 9.47 -22.71
N VAL A 734 -18.06 10.29 -21.66
CA VAL A 734 -18.71 10.11 -20.35
C VAL A 734 -20.24 10.12 -20.47
N LYS A 735 -20.82 11.05 -21.22
CA LYS A 735 -22.29 11.10 -21.43
C LYS A 735 -22.82 9.85 -22.15
N VAL A 736 -22.03 9.32 -23.11
CA VAL A 736 -22.35 8.03 -23.75
C VAL A 736 -22.28 6.90 -22.73
N ALA A 737 -21.20 6.83 -21.94
CA ALA A 737 -21.05 5.83 -20.89
C ALA A 737 -22.17 5.90 -19.87
N MET A 738 -22.52 7.09 -19.37
CA MET A 738 -23.66 7.29 -18.45
C MET A 738 -24.98 6.71 -18.99
N THR A 739 -25.22 6.85 -20.29
CA THR A 739 -26.42 6.29 -20.92
C THR A 739 -26.43 4.76 -20.89
N VAL A 740 -25.27 4.13 -21.09
CA VAL A 740 -25.14 2.67 -21.04
C VAL A 740 -25.22 2.19 -19.58
N LEU A 741 -24.58 2.90 -18.66
CA LEU A 741 -24.61 2.59 -17.24
C LEU A 741 -26.04 2.67 -16.69
N ALA A 742 -26.78 3.73 -16.99
CA ALA A 742 -28.16 3.93 -16.55
C ALA A 742 -29.09 2.80 -17.04
N LYS A 743 -28.89 2.27 -18.26
CA LYS A 743 -29.64 1.11 -18.77
C LYS A 743 -29.39 -0.17 -17.95
N ASN A 744 -28.26 -0.24 -17.28
CA ASN A 744 -27.86 -1.37 -16.44
C ASN A 744 -28.01 -1.06 -14.93
N GLN A 745 -28.77 -0.01 -14.58
CA GLN A 745 -28.98 0.45 -13.19
C GLN A 745 -27.65 0.78 -12.47
N MET A 746 -26.65 1.21 -13.23
CA MET A 746 -25.35 1.65 -12.77
C MET A 746 -25.22 3.15 -13.00
N GLU A 747 -24.28 3.80 -12.32
CA GLU A 747 -24.08 5.24 -12.37
C GLU A 747 -22.61 5.59 -12.61
N PHE A 748 -22.39 6.79 -13.12
CA PHE A 748 -21.09 7.44 -13.10
C PHE A 748 -20.95 8.17 -11.76
N GLY A 749 -19.80 8.06 -11.08
CA GLY A 749 -19.59 8.65 -9.76
C GLY A 749 -18.68 9.87 -9.81
N MET A 750 -19.18 11.00 -9.30
CA MET A 750 -18.41 12.24 -9.16
C MET A 750 -19.07 13.09 -8.06
N LEU A 751 -18.40 13.20 -6.90
CA LEU A 751 -18.92 14.03 -5.81
C LEU A 751 -18.66 15.52 -6.06
N PRO A 752 -19.60 16.40 -5.71
CA PRO A 752 -19.41 17.84 -5.87
C PRO A 752 -18.27 18.34 -4.95
N SER A 753 -17.31 19.05 -5.53
CA SER A 753 -16.17 19.61 -4.82
C SER A 753 -15.58 20.81 -5.57
N GLU A 754 -14.74 21.60 -4.87
CA GLU A 754 -14.00 22.69 -5.49
C GLU A 754 -13.10 22.19 -6.63
N GLN A 755 -12.44 21.05 -6.46
CA GLN A 755 -11.56 20.46 -7.47
C GLN A 755 -12.33 20.06 -8.73
N VAL A 756 -13.54 19.49 -8.59
CA VAL A 756 -14.40 19.14 -9.73
C VAL A 756 -14.89 20.39 -10.45
N PHE A 757 -15.29 21.44 -9.73
CA PHE A 757 -15.65 22.69 -10.37
C PHE A 757 -14.44 23.33 -11.07
N ALA A 758 -13.27 23.38 -10.40
CA ALA A 758 -12.04 23.91 -10.97
C ALA A 758 -11.63 23.14 -12.24
N MET A 759 -11.78 21.81 -12.26
CA MET A 759 -11.54 20.97 -13.44
C MET A 759 -12.37 21.44 -14.64
N LEU A 760 -13.68 21.57 -14.48
CA LEU A 760 -14.55 22.03 -15.57
C LEU A 760 -14.26 23.48 -15.96
N LEU A 761 -13.99 24.35 -14.99
CA LEU A 761 -13.63 25.74 -15.22
C LEU A 761 -12.37 25.89 -16.08
N TYR A 762 -11.29 25.19 -15.70
CA TYR A 762 -10.01 25.27 -16.40
C TYR A 762 -10.05 24.62 -17.77
N GLN A 763 -10.72 23.50 -17.91
CA GLN A 763 -10.90 22.81 -19.19
C GLN A 763 -11.73 23.66 -20.19
N ASN A 764 -12.61 24.51 -19.72
CA ASN A 764 -13.35 25.45 -20.56
C ASN A 764 -12.60 26.79 -20.77
N GLY A 765 -11.39 26.94 -20.22
CA GLY A 765 -10.56 28.14 -20.35
C GLY A 765 -10.96 29.29 -19.45
N GLY A 766 -11.74 29.00 -18.39
CA GLY A 766 -12.09 29.98 -17.36
C GLY A 766 -11.04 30.09 -16.25
N ALA A 767 -11.21 31.05 -15.37
CA ALA A 767 -10.36 31.34 -14.21
C ALA A 767 -11.22 31.78 -13.02
N TYR A 768 -10.69 31.64 -11.80
CA TYR A 768 -11.35 32.12 -10.59
C TYR A 768 -11.29 33.63 -10.46
N TYR A 769 -10.15 34.22 -10.79
CA TYR A 769 -9.88 35.64 -10.62
C TYR A 769 -9.30 36.26 -11.88
N ASN A 770 -9.36 37.57 -11.98
CA ASN A 770 -8.62 38.36 -12.96
C ASN A 770 -7.10 38.23 -12.68
N GLN A 771 -6.29 38.81 -13.57
CA GLN A 771 -4.83 38.61 -13.56
C GLN A 771 -4.16 39.09 -12.26
N ASP A 772 -4.65 40.16 -11.63
CA ASP A 772 -4.11 40.71 -10.39
C ASP A 772 -4.77 40.11 -9.11
N GLY A 773 -5.82 39.31 -9.25
CA GLY A 773 -6.52 38.67 -8.13
C GLY A 773 -7.51 39.60 -7.39
N SER A 774 -7.73 40.82 -7.88
CA SER A 774 -8.58 41.83 -7.22
C SER A 774 -10.07 41.60 -7.43
N HIS A 775 -10.46 40.90 -8.49
CA HIS A 775 -11.86 40.63 -8.85
C HIS A 775 -12.05 39.16 -9.27
N SER A 776 -13.23 38.67 -8.99
CA SER A 776 -13.64 37.34 -9.51
C SER A 776 -13.81 37.39 -11.03
N ALA A 777 -13.32 36.33 -11.72
CA ALA A 777 -13.55 36.10 -13.15
C ALA A 777 -14.67 35.08 -13.41
N LEU A 778 -15.44 34.74 -12.37
CA LEU A 778 -16.54 33.77 -12.46
C LEU A 778 -17.79 34.35 -13.18
N ASP A 779 -17.81 35.62 -13.55
CA ASP A 779 -18.80 36.27 -14.40
C ASP A 779 -18.52 36.10 -15.93
N SER A 780 -17.37 35.49 -16.27
CA SER A 780 -17.02 35.21 -17.68
C SER A 780 -17.95 34.17 -18.30
N ASP A 781 -18.15 34.21 -19.63
CA ASP A 781 -18.95 33.21 -20.34
C ASP A 781 -18.40 31.81 -20.16
N GLN A 782 -17.07 31.64 -20.06
CA GLN A 782 -16.42 30.38 -19.78
C GLN A 782 -16.79 29.83 -18.41
N ALA A 783 -16.74 30.66 -17.38
CA ALA A 783 -17.09 30.27 -16.00
C ALA A 783 -18.57 29.94 -15.87
N ILE A 784 -19.45 30.74 -16.49
CA ILE A 784 -20.91 30.53 -16.47
C ILE A 784 -21.24 29.19 -17.16
N ASN A 785 -20.62 28.90 -18.32
CA ASN A 785 -20.83 27.64 -19.02
C ASN A 785 -20.30 26.45 -18.23
N SER A 786 -19.16 26.60 -17.56
CA SER A 786 -18.58 25.57 -16.68
C SER A 786 -19.47 25.29 -15.48
N PHE A 787 -20.02 26.34 -14.85
CA PHE A 787 -20.93 26.19 -13.73
C PHE A 787 -22.25 25.54 -14.15
N LYS A 788 -22.78 25.94 -15.32
CA LYS A 788 -23.96 25.30 -15.90
C LYS A 788 -23.68 23.80 -16.14
N GLN A 789 -22.58 23.44 -16.78
CA GLN A 789 -22.18 22.05 -17.02
C GLN A 789 -22.03 21.30 -15.69
N TYR A 790 -21.45 21.93 -14.66
CA TYR A 790 -21.31 21.36 -13.32
C TYR A 790 -22.67 21.04 -12.70
N CYS A 791 -23.64 21.97 -12.77
CA CYS A 791 -24.99 21.73 -12.27
C CYS A 791 -25.74 20.65 -13.07
N GLU A 792 -25.61 20.63 -14.42
CA GLU A 792 -26.27 19.67 -15.29
C GLU A 792 -25.97 18.20 -14.93
N TYR A 793 -24.77 17.88 -14.47
CA TYR A 793 -24.44 16.52 -14.01
C TYR A 793 -25.35 16.07 -12.87
N TYR A 794 -25.79 16.97 -11.99
CA TYR A 794 -26.60 16.64 -10.81
C TYR A 794 -28.10 16.91 -11.02
N THR A 795 -28.47 17.80 -11.93
CA THR A 795 -29.89 18.11 -12.25
C THR A 795 -30.42 17.21 -13.36
N ASP A 796 -29.70 17.05 -14.46
CA ASP A 796 -30.16 16.38 -15.67
C ASP A 796 -29.72 14.91 -15.67
N TYR A 797 -28.43 14.65 -15.37
CA TYR A 797 -27.87 13.29 -15.32
C TYR A 797 -28.08 12.61 -13.96
N LYS A 798 -28.58 13.32 -12.94
CA LYS A 798 -28.94 12.79 -11.62
C LYS A 798 -27.80 12.12 -10.86
N LEU A 799 -26.55 12.60 -11.01
CA LEU A 799 -25.45 12.11 -10.18
C LEU A 799 -25.77 12.34 -8.70
N ASP A 800 -25.41 11.37 -7.90
CA ASP A 800 -25.54 11.45 -6.45
C ASP A 800 -24.54 12.46 -5.86
N LYS A 801 -24.98 13.20 -4.85
CA LYS A 801 -24.23 14.29 -4.20
C LYS A 801 -23.58 13.88 -2.88
N GLU A 802 -23.99 12.79 -2.27
CA GLU A 802 -23.67 12.50 -0.86
C GLU A 802 -23.27 11.05 -0.57
N THR A 803 -23.28 10.16 -1.56
CA THR A 803 -22.97 8.75 -1.31
C THR A 803 -21.46 8.46 -1.29
N SER A 804 -21.11 7.35 -0.61
CA SER A 804 -19.76 6.80 -0.62
C SER A 804 -19.42 6.23 -2.00
N VAL A 805 -18.75 7.02 -2.82
CA VAL A 805 -18.39 6.67 -4.21
C VAL A 805 -17.41 5.49 -4.24
N ASP A 806 -16.49 5.42 -3.29
CA ASP A 806 -15.53 4.32 -3.13
C ASP A 806 -16.21 2.98 -2.89
N GLN A 807 -17.22 2.93 -2.04
CA GLN A 807 -17.99 1.70 -1.79
C GLN A 807 -18.81 1.28 -3.01
N ARG A 808 -19.44 2.23 -3.69
CA ARG A 808 -20.19 1.98 -4.92
C ARG A 808 -19.30 1.57 -6.10
N PHE A 809 -18.08 2.04 -6.11
CA PHE A 809 -17.05 1.59 -7.05
C PHE A 809 -16.66 0.12 -6.80
N ARG A 810 -16.40 -0.23 -5.54
CA ARG A 810 -16.08 -1.60 -5.15
C ARG A 810 -17.18 -2.60 -5.54
N THR A 811 -18.43 -2.26 -5.29
CA THR A 811 -19.58 -3.13 -5.62
C THR A 811 -19.93 -3.13 -7.12
N GLY A 812 -19.39 -2.18 -7.90
CA GLY A 812 -19.67 -2.02 -9.32
C GLY A 812 -20.92 -1.23 -9.65
N GLU A 813 -21.58 -0.59 -8.66
CA GLU A 813 -22.69 0.34 -8.89
C GLU A 813 -22.23 1.59 -9.65
N CYS A 814 -21.03 2.08 -9.32
CA CYS A 814 -20.37 3.19 -10.02
C CYS A 814 -19.05 2.69 -10.65
N PRO A 815 -19.08 2.03 -11.81
CA PRO A 815 -17.87 1.44 -12.39
C PRO A 815 -16.90 2.45 -13.00
N ILE A 816 -17.29 3.72 -13.13
CA ILE A 816 -16.41 4.83 -13.51
C ILE A 816 -16.64 5.94 -12.50
N ILE A 817 -15.57 6.41 -11.87
CA ILE A 817 -15.65 7.50 -10.89
C ILE A 817 -14.53 8.52 -11.12
N ILE A 818 -14.79 9.77 -10.76
CA ILE A 818 -13.78 10.81 -10.58
C ILE A 818 -13.59 11.03 -9.09
N ALA A 819 -12.38 10.81 -8.61
CA ALA A 819 -12.02 10.97 -7.20
C ALA A 819 -10.57 11.44 -7.09
N ASP A 820 -10.19 11.90 -5.90
CA ASP A 820 -8.79 12.20 -5.58
C ASP A 820 -7.93 10.96 -5.77
N TYR A 821 -6.71 11.11 -6.35
CA TYR A 821 -5.87 9.96 -6.64
C TYR A 821 -5.44 9.17 -5.40
N THR A 822 -5.52 9.76 -4.21
CA THR A 822 -5.24 9.05 -2.95
C THR A 822 -6.22 7.91 -2.65
N LEU A 823 -7.39 7.91 -3.31
CA LEU A 823 -8.32 6.78 -3.28
C LEU A 823 -7.65 5.48 -3.78
N TYR A 824 -6.69 5.57 -4.69
CA TYR A 824 -5.88 4.43 -5.14
C TYR A 824 -5.30 3.65 -3.96
N ASN A 825 -4.67 4.35 -3.03
CA ASN A 825 -4.04 3.75 -1.86
C ASN A 825 -5.07 3.07 -0.94
N ASN A 826 -6.23 3.71 -0.77
CA ASN A 826 -7.32 3.16 0.04
C ASN A 826 -7.91 1.89 -0.59
N LEU A 827 -8.15 1.87 -1.91
CA LEU A 827 -8.68 0.69 -2.61
C LEU A 827 -7.73 -0.50 -2.55
N GLN A 828 -6.43 -0.27 -2.63
CA GLN A 828 -5.40 -1.33 -2.52
C GLN A 828 -5.45 -2.09 -1.17
N VAL A 829 -5.99 -1.47 -0.12
CA VAL A 829 -6.08 -2.06 1.22
C VAL A 829 -7.51 -2.48 1.56
N SER A 830 -8.50 -1.63 1.24
CA SER A 830 -9.89 -1.83 1.66
C SER A 830 -10.71 -2.70 0.72
N ALA A 831 -10.24 -2.94 -0.51
CA ALA A 831 -10.99 -3.64 -1.55
C ALA A 831 -10.15 -4.73 -2.24
N PRO A 832 -9.62 -5.71 -1.48
CA PRO A 832 -8.82 -6.80 -2.05
C PRO A 832 -9.61 -7.68 -3.03
N ASP A 833 -10.93 -7.75 -2.86
CA ASP A 833 -11.86 -8.48 -3.72
C ASP A 833 -11.97 -7.96 -5.16
N ILE A 834 -11.49 -6.77 -5.42
CA ILE A 834 -11.43 -6.17 -6.77
C ILE A 834 -10.01 -5.86 -7.23
N ASP A 835 -8.99 -6.36 -6.56
CA ASP A 835 -7.61 -6.14 -6.99
C ASP A 835 -7.41 -6.70 -8.42
N GLY A 836 -6.69 -5.96 -9.26
CA GLY A 836 -6.53 -6.30 -10.67
C GLY A 836 -7.73 -5.99 -11.58
N LEU A 837 -8.96 -5.84 -11.05
CA LEU A 837 -10.18 -5.58 -11.83
C LEU A 837 -10.41 -4.10 -12.15
N TRP A 838 -9.59 -3.20 -11.64
CA TRP A 838 -9.71 -1.76 -11.86
C TRP A 838 -8.37 -1.14 -12.28
N SER A 839 -8.43 0.09 -12.75
CA SER A 839 -7.26 0.89 -13.08
C SER A 839 -7.59 2.38 -12.97
N ILE A 840 -6.56 3.20 -13.15
CA ILE A 840 -6.68 4.66 -13.19
C ILE A 840 -6.35 5.19 -14.57
N ALA A 841 -6.89 6.33 -14.91
CA ALA A 841 -6.56 7.09 -16.12
C ALA A 841 -6.67 8.59 -15.83
N PRO A 842 -6.06 9.45 -16.68
CA PRO A 842 -6.33 10.87 -16.60
C PRO A 842 -7.84 11.16 -16.73
N VAL A 843 -8.28 12.24 -16.09
CA VAL A 843 -9.69 12.63 -16.14
C VAL A 843 -10.16 12.87 -17.58
N PRO A 844 -11.44 12.66 -17.88
CA PRO A 844 -12.02 13.05 -19.15
C PRO A 844 -11.78 14.54 -19.43
N GLY A 845 -11.39 14.88 -20.63
CA GLY A 845 -11.07 16.26 -20.99
C GLY A 845 -12.06 16.92 -21.92
N THR A 846 -11.89 18.21 -22.10
CA THR A 846 -12.63 19.00 -23.09
C THR A 846 -11.81 19.12 -24.37
N ARG A 847 -12.38 18.67 -25.50
CA ARG A 847 -11.72 18.77 -26.81
C ARG A 847 -11.65 20.22 -27.28
N LYS A 848 -10.45 20.69 -27.56
CA LYS A 848 -10.18 22.05 -28.09
C LYS A 848 -10.33 22.09 -29.61
N ALA A 849 -10.39 23.30 -30.16
CA ALA A 849 -10.54 23.53 -31.59
C ALA A 849 -9.38 22.97 -32.43
N ASP A 850 -8.20 22.86 -31.88
CA ASP A 850 -7.00 22.26 -32.50
C ASP A 850 -6.97 20.73 -32.42
N GLY A 851 -7.98 20.11 -31.81
CA GLY A 851 -8.09 18.67 -31.61
C GLY A 851 -7.43 18.14 -30.34
N THR A 852 -6.68 18.95 -29.59
CA THR A 852 -6.13 18.54 -28.29
C THR A 852 -7.23 18.33 -27.26
N ILE A 853 -7.01 17.45 -26.28
CA ILE A 853 -7.91 17.20 -25.17
C ILE A 853 -7.30 17.84 -23.93
N ASP A 854 -7.93 18.91 -23.44
CA ASP A 854 -7.53 19.59 -22.22
C ASP A 854 -8.06 18.81 -21.01
N ARG A 855 -7.14 18.30 -20.18
CA ARG A 855 -7.43 17.49 -18.99
C ARG A 855 -7.11 18.26 -17.69
N SER A 856 -7.11 19.59 -17.74
CA SER A 856 -6.79 20.43 -16.60
C SER A 856 -7.65 20.09 -15.38
N VAL A 857 -7.01 20.00 -14.21
CA VAL A 857 -7.65 19.75 -12.90
C VAL A 857 -7.14 20.75 -11.88
N GLY A 858 -7.95 21.05 -10.86
CA GLY A 858 -7.50 21.77 -9.67
C GLY A 858 -6.72 20.84 -8.74
N SER A 859 -5.81 21.39 -7.94
CA SER A 859 -5.10 20.67 -6.89
C SER A 859 -5.31 21.31 -5.52
N THR A 860 -5.14 20.49 -4.48
CA THR A 860 -5.12 20.90 -3.08
C THR A 860 -3.95 20.22 -2.38
N GLY A 861 -3.62 20.62 -1.14
CA GLY A 861 -2.54 19.99 -0.40
C GLY A 861 -2.32 20.59 0.98
N LEU A 862 -1.29 20.10 1.64
CA LEU A 862 -0.78 20.60 2.92
C LEU A 862 0.46 21.44 2.67
N THR A 863 0.77 22.34 3.59
CA THR A 863 1.91 23.26 3.49
C THR A 863 2.69 23.36 4.79
N SER A 864 3.95 23.73 4.67
CA SER A 864 4.86 24.07 5.77
C SER A 864 5.05 25.58 5.83
N LEU A 865 4.97 26.12 7.04
CA LEU A 865 5.02 27.57 7.31
C LEU A 865 6.12 27.89 8.32
N ILE A 866 6.80 29.04 8.14
CA ILE A 866 7.63 29.67 9.18
C ILE A 866 6.83 30.81 9.78
N MET A 867 6.62 30.77 11.09
CA MET A 867 5.82 31.78 11.77
C MET A 867 6.63 33.05 12.00
N SER A 868 6.00 34.22 11.82
CA SER A 868 6.69 35.52 11.90
C SER A 868 7.21 35.87 13.30
N ALA A 869 6.69 35.22 14.35
CA ALA A 869 7.13 35.43 15.73
C ALA A 869 8.46 34.73 16.07
N THR A 870 9.01 33.91 15.16
CA THR A 870 10.27 33.21 15.38
C THR A 870 11.44 34.19 15.57
N THR A 871 12.37 33.84 16.48
CA THR A 871 13.64 34.53 16.62
C THR A 871 14.78 33.88 15.84
N GLU A 872 14.50 32.70 15.22
CA GLU A 872 15.49 31.85 14.55
C GLU A 872 15.07 31.52 13.08
N PRO A 873 14.80 32.53 12.23
CA PRO A 873 14.26 32.27 10.89
C PRO A 873 15.16 31.43 9.99
N GLU A 874 16.50 31.59 10.12
CA GLU A 874 17.46 30.79 9.35
C GLU A 874 17.42 29.30 9.76
N ALA A 875 17.34 29.03 11.06
CA ALA A 875 17.20 27.64 11.56
C ALA A 875 15.87 27.00 11.10
N CYS A 876 14.79 27.77 11.08
CA CYS A 876 13.50 27.34 10.55
C CYS A 876 13.58 27.05 9.04
N TRP A 877 14.29 27.89 8.28
CA TRP A 877 14.49 27.69 6.85
C TRP A 877 15.33 26.45 6.56
N GLU A 878 16.40 26.20 7.31
CA GLU A 878 17.18 24.97 7.22
C GLU A 878 16.30 23.73 7.50
N PHE A 879 15.38 23.82 8.47
CA PHE A 879 14.44 22.75 8.74
C PHE A 879 13.47 22.51 7.56
N LEU A 880 12.89 23.57 6.97
CA LEU A 880 11.99 23.42 5.82
C LEU A 880 12.72 22.85 4.60
N LYS A 881 13.95 23.25 4.34
CA LYS A 881 14.78 22.69 3.26
C LYS A 881 15.01 21.20 3.45
N TRP A 882 15.34 20.78 4.67
CA TRP A 882 15.52 19.40 5.01
C TRP A 882 14.19 18.63 4.88
N TRP A 883 13.13 19.13 5.50
CA TRP A 883 11.81 18.46 5.52
C TRP A 883 11.26 18.21 4.11
N THR A 884 11.40 19.16 3.22
CA THR A 884 10.87 19.07 1.85
C THR A 884 11.85 18.46 0.85
N SER A 885 13.02 17.97 1.28
CA SER A 885 13.96 17.29 0.38
C SER A 885 13.44 15.96 -0.11
N ASP A 886 13.92 15.52 -1.26
CA ASP A 886 13.50 14.26 -1.89
C ASP A 886 13.78 13.03 -1.02
N ASP A 887 14.97 12.94 -0.42
CA ASP A 887 15.35 11.83 0.46
C ASP A 887 14.46 11.78 1.70
N VAL A 888 14.19 12.92 2.34
CA VAL A 888 13.37 12.99 3.55
C VAL A 888 11.91 12.67 3.26
N GLN A 889 11.36 13.23 2.18
CA GLN A 889 9.98 12.96 1.77
C GLN A 889 9.79 11.51 1.30
N THR A 890 10.76 10.94 0.61
CA THR A 890 10.76 9.53 0.21
C THR A 890 10.78 8.63 1.45
N ASN A 891 11.71 8.87 2.38
CA ASN A 891 11.81 8.09 3.61
C ASN A 891 10.57 8.24 4.48
N PHE A 892 10.00 9.45 4.60
CA PHE A 892 8.75 9.67 5.31
C PHE A 892 7.59 8.87 4.68
N GLY A 893 7.50 8.85 3.36
CA GLY A 893 6.51 8.03 2.65
C GLY A 893 6.62 6.54 2.99
N TYR A 894 7.83 5.99 3.00
CA TYR A 894 8.06 4.59 3.39
C TYR A 894 7.75 4.32 4.85
N GLU A 895 8.18 5.20 5.75
CA GLU A 895 7.91 5.09 7.18
C GLU A 895 6.41 5.13 7.50
N MET A 896 5.63 5.86 6.72
CA MET A 896 4.18 5.91 6.85
C MET A 896 3.48 4.71 6.20
N GLU A 897 3.95 4.25 5.05
CA GLU A 897 3.37 3.08 4.36
C GLU A 897 3.55 1.78 5.17
N SER A 898 4.59 1.69 5.97
CA SER A 898 4.90 0.50 6.72
C SER A 898 3.84 0.05 7.75
N PRO A 899 3.49 0.87 8.77
CA PRO A 899 2.51 0.44 9.75
C PRO A 899 1.08 0.46 9.20
N GLN A 900 0.80 1.36 8.25
CA GLN A 900 -0.54 1.55 7.69
C GLN A 900 -0.76 0.77 6.38
N GLY A 901 0.26 0.10 5.87
CA GLY A 901 0.23 -0.52 4.55
C GLY A 901 0.16 0.53 3.44
N LYS A 902 -0.23 0.13 2.25
CA LYS A 902 -0.34 1.02 1.08
C LYS A 902 -1.25 2.24 1.30
N ALA A 903 -2.21 2.16 2.23
CA ALA A 903 -3.06 3.29 2.61
C ALA A 903 -2.29 4.46 3.26
N GLY A 904 -1.15 4.18 3.88
CA GLY A 904 -0.27 5.20 4.49
C GLY A 904 0.63 5.96 3.52
N ARG A 905 0.57 5.66 2.22
CA ARG A 905 1.41 6.33 1.20
C ARG A 905 1.10 7.82 1.15
N VAL A 906 2.11 8.63 1.38
CA VAL A 906 1.99 10.09 1.46
C VAL A 906 1.90 10.70 0.06
N PRO A 907 0.93 11.58 -0.22
CA PRO A 907 0.83 12.28 -1.51
C PRO A 907 1.81 13.47 -1.57
N THR A 908 3.11 13.21 -1.49
CA THR A 908 4.13 14.26 -1.44
C THR A 908 4.09 15.17 -2.66
N ALA A 909 4.29 16.48 -2.45
CA ALA A 909 4.39 17.48 -3.50
C ALA A 909 5.79 17.52 -4.15
N ASN A 910 6.80 16.91 -3.52
CA ASN A 910 8.13 16.79 -4.10
C ASN A 910 8.08 15.78 -5.26
N LEU A 911 8.33 16.26 -6.50
CA LEU A 911 8.18 15.47 -7.72
C LEU A 911 9.15 14.28 -7.80
N GLU A 912 10.36 14.44 -7.30
CA GLU A 912 11.33 13.36 -7.30
C GLU A 912 10.98 12.30 -6.25
N ALA A 913 10.61 12.73 -5.05
CA ALA A 913 10.14 11.82 -4.01
C ALA A 913 8.87 11.08 -4.44
N PHE A 914 7.91 11.77 -5.08
CA PHE A 914 6.68 11.17 -5.59
C PHE A 914 6.95 9.99 -6.55
N GLN A 915 7.92 10.15 -7.45
CA GLN A 915 8.32 9.10 -8.40
C GLN A 915 9.08 7.94 -7.74
N LYS A 916 9.75 8.20 -6.61
CA LYS A 916 10.47 7.17 -5.83
C LYS A 916 9.54 6.32 -4.95
N LEU A 917 8.30 6.74 -4.70
CA LEU A 917 7.33 5.94 -3.95
C LEU A 917 6.93 4.66 -4.72
N ALA A 918 6.43 3.66 -3.99
CA ALA A 918 6.19 2.31 -4.47
C ALA A 918 4.93 2.17 -5.37
N TRP A 919 4.87 2.94 -6.46
CA TRP A 919 3.83 2.82 -7.49
C TRP A 919 4.15 1.66 -8.45
N LYS A 920 3.11 1.06 -9.05
CA LYS A 920 3.30 0.23 -10.26
C LYS A 920 3.69 1.14 -11.42
N ALA A 921 4.51 0.67 -12.35
CA ALA A 921 5.01 1.50 -13.47
C ALA A 921 3.87 2.07 -14.32
N THR A 922 2.89 1.24 -14.69
CA THR A 922 1.73 1.67 -15.48
C THR A 922 0.85 2.71 -14.79
N ASP A 923 0.69 2.60 -13.45
CA ASP A 923 -0.10 3.55 -12.68
C ASP A 923 0.65 4.88 -12.51
N MET A 924 1.98 4.82 -12.35
CA MET A 924 2.84 6.00 -12.32
C MET A 924 2.76 6.79 -13.63
N ASP A 925 2.75 6.11 -14.77
CA ASP A 925 2.61 6.77 -16.10
C ASP A 925 1.30 7.53 -16.20
N ALA A 926 0.17 6.92 -15.76
CA ALA A 926 -1.13 7.58 -15.75
C ALA A 926 -1.16 8.79 -14.79
N LEU A 927 -0.54 8.67 -13.62
CA LEU A 927 -0.41 9.77 -12.66
C LEU A 927 0.43 10.91 -13.23
N LEU A 928 1.58 10.63 -13.83
CA LEU A 928 2.47 11.63 -14.42
C LEU A 928 1.84 12.29 -15.66
N GLU A 929 1.04 11.54 -16.44
CA GLU A 929 0.28 12.13 -17.54
C GLU A 929 -0.73 13.16 -17.03
N GLN A 930 -1.50 12.83 -15.98
CA GLN A 930 -2.42 13.78 -15.34
C GLN A 930 -1.68 14.95 -14.70
N TYR A 931 -0.53 14.69 -14.08
CA TYR A 931 0.26 15.71 -13.37
C TYR A 931 0.60 16.90 -14.27
N ARG A 932 0.84 16.66 -15.57
CA ARG A 932 1.12 17.71 -16.58
C ARG A 932 -0.04 18.69 -16.78
N TRP A 933 -1.26 18.29 -16.39
CA TRP A 933 -2.49 19.06 -16.51
C TRP A 933 -2.97 19.66 -15.19
N VAL A 934 -2.24 19.42 -14.10
CA VAL A 934 -2.61 19.96 -12.78
C VAL A 934 -2.36 21.47 -12.77
N LYS A 935 -3.35 22.20 -12.29
CA LYS A 935 -3.29 23.66 -12.08
C LYS A 935 -3.63 23.97 -10.62
N GLY A 936 -2.87 24.86 -10.02
CA GLY A 936 -3.19 25.36 -8.69
C GLY A 936 -4.45 26.24 -8.71
N ILE A 937 -5.17 26.27 -7.60
CA ILE A 937 -6.26 27.22 -7.38
C ILE A 937 -5.67 28.43 -6.68
N PRO A 938 -5.54 29.60 -7.34
CA PRO A 938 -4.90 30.76 -6.75
C PRO A 938 -5.59 31.21 -5.45
N GLN A 939 -4.79 31.55 -4.45
CA GLN A 939 -5.26 32.10 -3.20
C GLN A 939 -5.07 33.63 -3.22
N VAL A 940 -6.13 34.36 -2.93
CA VAL A 940 -6.12 35.82 -2.91
C VAL A 940 -6.76 36.32 -1.61
N PRO A 941 -6.49 37.58 -1.18
CA PRO A 941 -7.20 38.19 -0.06
C PRO A 941 -8.71 38.15 -0.26
N GLY A 942 -9.44 37.44 0.63
CA GLY A 942 -10.90 37.23 0.49
C GLY A 942 -11.29 36.01 -0.37
N GLY A 943 -10.31 35.32 -1.00
CA GLY A 943 -10.57 34.19 -1.90
C GLY A 943 -11.31 33.00 -1.26
N TYR A 944 -11.18 32.79 0.04
CA TYR A 944 -11.92 31.78 0.80
C TYR A 944 -13.46 31.91 0.65
N TYR A 945 -13.95 33.09 0.26
CA TYR A 945 -15.36 33.35 0.06
C TYR A 945 -15.87 32.87 -1.31
N SER A 946 -14.97 32.68 -2.27
CA SER A 946 -15.30 32.29 -3.65
C SER A 946 -15.92 30.91 -3.72
N TRP A 947 -15.21 29.88 -3.26
CA TRP A 947 -15.75 28.50 -3.28
C TRP A 947 -17.02 28.37 -2.45
N ARG A 948 -17.06 28.99 -1.26
CA ARG A 948 -18.25 28.96 -0.42
C ARG A 948 -19.49 29.46 -1.17
N ASN A 949 -19.37 30.53 -1.93
CA ASN A 949 -20.48 31.09 -2.69
C ASN A 949 -20.80 30.30 -3.95
N VAL A 950 -19.82 29.78 -4.67
CA VAL A 950 -20.04 28.86 -5.79
C VAL A 950 -20.78 27.61 -5.30
N ASN A 951 -20.37 27.05 -4.17
CA ASN A 951 -21.01 25.87 -3.58
C ASN A 951 -22.45 26.17 -3.13
N ASN A 952 -22.71 27.37 -2.55
CA ASN A 952 -24.06 27.81 -2.21
C ASN A 952 -24.96 27.96 -3.46
N ALA A 953 -24.43 28.55 -4.55
CA ALA A 953 -25.15 28.61 -5.83
C ALA A 953 -25.47 27.22 -6.37
N PHE A 954 -24.51 26.32 -6.32
CA PHE A 954 -24.67 24.92 -6.73
C PHE A 954 -25.81 24.25 -5.96
N TYR A 955 -25.81 24.32 -4.62
CA TYR A 955 -26.87 23.70 -3.82
C TYR A 955 -28.22 24.35 -4.07
N THR A 956 -28.30 25.69 -4.29
CA THR A 956 -29.56 26.35 -4.67
C THR A 956 -30.09 25.77 -5.98
N VAL A 957 -29.26 25.70 -7.03
CA VAL A 957 -29.68 25.19 -8.35
C VAL A 957 -30.05 23.69 -8.30
N THR A 958 -29.34 22.89 -7.52
CA THR A 958 -29.52 21.42 -7.55
C THR A 958 -30.53 20.91 -6.51
N THR A 959 -31.02 21.76 -5.61
CA THR A 959 -31.98 21.39 -4.53
C THR A 959 -33.31 22.09 -4.69
N ASP A 960 -33.35 23.26 -5.33
CA ASP A 960 -34.58 24.04 -5.52
C ASP A 960 -35.49 23.34 -6.54
N THR A 961 -36.78 23.23 -6.19
CA THR A 961 -37.82 22.66 -7.04
C THR A 961 -38.32 23.64 -8.08
N ASP A 962 -38.04 24.94 -7.94
CA ASP A 962 -38.53 26.02 -8.80
C ASP A 962 -37.58 26.36 -9.97
N PHE A 963 -36.58 25.48 -10.30
CA PHE A 963 -35.70 25.64 -11.43
C PHE A 963 -34.87 26.91 -11.42
N ALA A 964 -34.13 27.14 -10.35
CA ALA A 964 -33.19 28.26 -10.26
C ALA A 964 -32.20 28.24 -11.46
N SER A 965 -32.00 29.38 -12.09
CA SER A 965 -31.12 29.51 -13.24
C SER A 965 -29.65 29.44 -12.79
N PRO A 966 -28.85 28.49 -13.27
CA PRO A 966 -27.42 28.42 -12.91
C PRO A 966 -26.67 29.74 -13.15
N ARG A 967 -27.00 30.44 -14.25
CA ARG A 967 -26.38 31.72 -14.59
C ARG A 967 -26.73 32.79 -13.55
N GLU A 968 -28.02 32.93 -13.23
CA GLU A 968 -28.48 33.96 -12.31
C GLU A 968 -27.92 33.75 -10.91
N GLU A 969 -28.00 32.50 -10.41
CA GLU A 969 -27.45 32.14 -9.09
C GLU A 969 -25.94 32.38 -8.98
N LEU A 970 -25.18 32.02 -10.02
CA LEU A 970 -23.76 32.28 -10.01
C LEU A 970 -23.45 33.77 -10.02
N MET A 971 -24.14 34.55 -10.87
CA MET A 971 -23.93 35.99 -10.99
C MET A 971 -24.26 36.73 -9.68
N ASP A 972 -25.33 36.34 -8.98
CA ASP A 972 -25.67 36.89 -7.67
C ASP A 972 -24.58 36.63 -6.63
N LYS A 973 -23.96 35.41 -6.66
CA LYS A 973 -22.86 35.10 -5.77
C LYS A 973 -21.56 35.80 -6.15
N VAL A 974 -21.30 36.05 -7.44
CA VAL A 974 -20.13 36.81 -7.89
C VAL A 974 -20.14 38.23 -7.33
N VAL A 975 -21.33 38.87 -7.19
CA VAL A 975 -21.43 40.18 -6.55
C VAL A 975 -20.92 40.10 -5.10
N LEU A 976 -21.37 39.10 -4.34
CA LEU A 976 -20.95 38.90 -2.93
C LEU A 976 -19.46 38.59 -2.83
N ILE A 977 -18.94 37.78 -3.76
CA ILE A 977 -17.50 37.45 -3.83
C ILE A 977 -16.70 38.75 -4.05
N ASN A 978 -17.11 39.59 -5.00
CA ASN A 978 -16.39 40.82 -5.31
C ASN A 978 -16.46 41.84 -4.14
N GLU A 979 -17.56 41.89 -3.41
CA GLU A 979 -17.68 42.72 -2.18
C GLU A 979 -16.65 42.29 -1.13
N GLU A 980 -16.52 40.97 -0.89
CA GLU A 980 -15.53 40.45 0.07
C GLU A 980 -14.10 40.64 -0.40
N LEU A 981 -13.82 40.37 -1.70
CA LEU A 981 -12.50 40.64 -2.28
C LEU A 981 -12.12 42.12 -2.09
N HIS A 982 -13.00 43.05 -2.46
CA HIS A 982 -12.75 44.47 -2.28
C HIS A 982 -12.50 44.87 -0.83
N TYR A 983 -13.32 44.35 0.11
CA TYR A 983 -13.13 44.60 1.53
C TYR A 983 -11.76 44.12 2.02
N LYS A 984 -11.34 42.92 1.62
CA LYS A 984 -10.05 42.36 2.02
C LYS A 984 -8.86 43.03 1.32
N TRP A 985 -9.02 43.46 0.09
CA TRP A 985 -8.02 44.23 -0.61
C TRP A 985 -7.76 45.59 0.03
N ASP A 986 -8.81 46.25 0.51
CA ASP A 986 -8.68 47.50 1.28
C ASP A 986 -7.94 47.22 2.61
N GLU A 987 -8.30 46.15 3.31
CA GLU A 987 -7.59 45.71 4.52
C GLU A 987 -6.11 45.41 4.23
N PHE A 988 -5.81 44.72 3.14
CA PHE A 988 -4.46 44.43 2.69
C PHE A 988 -3.65 45.70 2.35
N ALA A 989 -4.23 46.66 1.66
CA ALA A 989 -3.59 47.92 1.36
C ALA A 989 -3.23 48.73 2.61
N LEU A 990 -4.09 48.72 3.64
CA LEU A 990 -3.82 49.35 4.95
C LEU A 990 -2.64 48.65 5.68
N VAL A 991 -2.57 47.32 5.61
CA VAL A 991 -1.45 46.58 6.18
C VAL A 991 -0.14 46.83 5.40
N SER A 992 -0.18 46.94 4.09
CA SER A 992 0.99 47.27 3.26
C SER A 992 1.54 48.66 3.47
N THR A 993 0.67 49.68 3.70
CA THR A 993 1.07 51.04 3.99
C THR A 993 1.70 51.17 5.39
N GLY A 994 1.39 50.27 6.35
CA GLY A 994 2.05 50.21 7.66
C GLY A 994 3.53 49.73 7.60
N ARG A 995 3.95 49.10 6.52
CA ARG A 995 5.34 48.64 6.31
C ARG A 995 6.29 49.76 5.81
N GLU A 996 5.77 50.78 5.20
CA GLU A 996 6.59 51.93 4.74
C GLU A 996 6.91 52.93 5.86
N GLY A 997 6.34 52.74 7.04
CA GLY A 997 6.48 53.66 8.18
C GLY A 997 7.15 53.07 9.43
N ALA A 998 7.62 51.78 9.41
CA ALA A 998 8.43 51.17 10.43
C ALA A 998 9.79 50.79 9.85
#